data_f6faae2f36808a313326dfbc63fc9372
#
_entry.id   f6faae2f36808a313326dfbc63fc9372
#
_cell.length_a   1.000
_cell.length_b   1.000
_cell.length_c   1.000
_cell.angle_alpha   90.00
_cell.angle_beta   90.00
_cell.angle_gamma   90.00
#
_symmetry.space_group_name_H-M   'P 1'
#
loop_
_entity.id
_entity.type
_entity.pdbx_description
1 polymer ?
#
loop_
_entity_poly.entity_id
_entity_poly.type
_entity_poly.pdbx_seq_one_letter_code
_entity_poly.pdbx_strand_id
1 'polypeptide(L)'
;MYFRGFRKMVEGPIGSRRVISTLPHLCNRIKQTESEIVQMFRLSTPKGETPNLPTNRSVSRKNRSVRTLDERFIRILKIFKWGSDAEKALEVLMLKVDHRLVREVLKIDVETNVKIQFFRWAGKRRNFEHDSTTYMALIRCLDEAGQVGEMWKAIQEMVRGTCLISPVDLSEIVKIMGKAKMVNKALSIFYQIKARKCKPTASTYNSIILMLMQEGHHEKVYELYNEMCNEGNCFPDTVTYSALISTLGKLGREDSAIRLFDEMRENGLHPTARVYTTLMGIYFKLGRVENALGLVQEMKEKGCPPTVYTYTEIIKGLGKAQRVEDAYSIFMNMLKEDCQPDVVLINNVINLLGRAGRLADAIKLFEDMESLHCTPNVVTYNSVIKALFECKAPTSEAVSLFERMKSNGVIPSSFTYSILIDGFCKTNRVEKALLLLEEMDEKGFPPCPAAYCSLINTLGKAKRYEAANELFQELKENCGSSSARVYAVMIKHFGKCGRLTDAVDLFNEMKGLGCSPDVYTYNALMSGMVRGGMIDEAHSLLRTMEGNGCVPDLNSHNIILNGFARTGGPQRAMEMLTKMKNSKMKLDAVSYNTVLGCLSHAGMFEEAAKLMKEMHLNGFEYDRVTYSSILEAVGKIDEVRAHTTP
;
A
#
# COMPACT_ATOMS: atom_id res chain seq x y z
N MET A 1 -0.70 27.99 -19.43
CA MET A 1 -0.67 29.47 -19.50
C MET A 1 -1.74 30.09 -18.61
N TYR A 2 -1.84 29.72 -17.33
CA TYR A 2 -2.73 30.40 -16.35
C TYR A 2 -2.21 30.16 -14.93
N PHE A 3 -1.01 30.68 -14.60
CA PHE A 3 -0.53 30.86 -13.22
C PHE A 3 0.70 31.78 -13.18
N ARG A 4 0.56 32.98 -13.80
CA ARG A 4 1.53 34.09 -13.64
C ARG A 4 0.78 35.42 -13.62
N GLY A 5 0.09 35.71 -12.52
CA GLY A 5 -0.70 36.94 -12.43
C GLY A 5 -1.14 37.36 -11.02
N PHE A 6 -0.44 36.89 -9.95
CA PHE A 6 -0.79 37.31 -8.58
C PHE A 6 0.44 37.62 -7.71
N ARG A 7 1.42 38.33 -8.26
CA ARG A 7 2.58 38.79 -7.48
C ARG A 7 3.11 40.16 -7.94
N LYS A 8 2.17 41.13 -8.09
CA LYS A 8 2.53 42.54 -8.30
C LYS A 8 1.34 43.43 -7.96
N MET A 9 0.98 43.52 -6.68
CA MET A 9 0.10 44.59 -6.16
C MET A 9 0.18 44.63 -4.62
N VAL A 10 1.35 44.73 -4.05
CA VAL A 10 1.57 45.26 -2.71
C VAL A 10 2.98 45.81 -2.65
N GLU A 11 3.17 47.01 -3.18
CA GLU A 11 4.25 47.93 -2.80
C GLU A 11 3.97 49.28 -3.49
N GLY A 12 3.43 50.22 -2.70
CA GLY A 12 3.32 51.62 -3.08
C GLY A 12 2.86 52.45 -1.85
N PRO A 13 3.39 53.63 -1.64
CA PRO A 13 3.72 54.17 -0.30
C PRO A 13 2.60 54.86 0.44
N ILE A 14 2.77 54.86 1.76
CA ILE A 14 2.09 55.56 2.83
C ILE A 14 1.67 56.99 2.47
N GLY A 15 0.37 57.24 2.49
CA GLY A 15 -0.25 58.55 2.50
C GLY A 15 -1.32 58.64 3.59
N SER A 16 -0.93 59.20 4.73
CA SER A 16 -1.73 59.54 5.89
C SER A 16 -2.91 60.46 5.58
N ARG A 17 -4.00 60.26 6.31
CA ARG A 17 -5.21 61.08 6.48
C ARG A 17 -6.50 60.47 5.90
N ARG A 18 -7.13 59.55 6.65
CA ARG A 18 -8.59 59.28 6.67
C ARG A 18 -8.95 58.13 7.63
N VAL A 19 -8.64 58.23 8.91
CA VAL A 19 -9.09 57.27 9.95
C VAL A 19 -9.63 57.99 11.20
N ILE A 20 -10.07 59.23 11.10
CA ILE A 20 -10.60 59.97 12.28
C ILE A 20 -12.10 60.32 12.15
N SER A 21 -12.83 59.84 11.12
CA SER A 21 -14.25 60.19 10.96
C SER A 21 -15.26 59.09 11.26
N THR A 22 -14.86 57.90 11.67
CA THR A 22 -15.78 56.75 11.92
C THR A 22 -15.96 56.37 13.40
N LEU A 23 -15.20 56.96 14.31
CA LEU A 23 -15.31 56.70 15.77
C LEU A 23 -16.59 57.17 16.43
N PRO A 24 -17.27 58.28 16.04
CA PRO A 24 -18.54 58.70 16.69
C PRO A 24 -19.70 57.75 16.36
N HIS A 25 -19.75 57.13 15.19
CA HIS A 25 -20.85 56.24 14.80
C HIS A 25 -20.78 54.86 15.48
N LEU A 26 -19.58 54.37 15.79
CA LEU A 26 -19.43 53.12 16.54
C LEU A 26 -19.79 53.30 18.01
N CYS A 27 -19.43 54.44 18.63
CA CYS A 27 -19.77 54.75 20.02
C CYS A 27 -21.29 54.93 20.23
N ASN A 28 -22.01 55.51 19.26
CA ASN A 28 -23.47 55.64 19.32
C ASN A 28 -24.21 54.31 19.08
N ARG A 29 -23.67 53.41 18.27
CA ARG A 29 -24.22 52.07 18.12
C ARG A 29 -24.03 51.19 19.36
N ILE A 30 -22.91 51.33 20.07
CA ILE A 30 -22.65 50.62 21.33
C ILE A 30 -23.59 51.13 22.44
N LYS A 31 -23.87 52.46 22.53
CA LYS A 31 -24.83 53.02 23.48
C LYS A 31 -26.29 52.68 23.16
N GLN A 32 -26.64 52.51 21.88
CA GLN A 32 -27.98 52.04 21.48
C GLN A 32 -28.18 50.56 21.83
N THR A 33 -27.19 49.70 21.66
CA THR A 33 -27.24 48.29 22.07
C THR A 33 -27.27 48.13 23.59
N GLU A 34 -26.57 48.97 24.36
CA GLU A 34 -26.69 49.00 25.84
C GLU A 34 -28.10 49.40 26.30
N SER A 35 -28.71 50.38 25.65
CA SER A 35 -30.10 50.80 25.93
C SER A 35 -31.11 49.71 25.58
N GLU A 36 -30.96 49.02 24.47
CA GLU A 36 -31.81 47.89 24.06
C GLU A 36 -31.65 46.67 24.97
N ILE A 37 -30.43 46.37 25.41
CA ILE A 37 -30.15 45.29 26.37
C ILE A 37 -30.79 45.61 27.73
N VAL A 38 -30.69 46.85 28.22
CA VAL A 38 -31.33 47.28 29.48
C VAL A 38 -32.87 47.33 29.37
N GLN A 39 -33.40 47.64 28.17
CA GLN A 39 -34.87 47.60 27.94
C GLN A 39 -35.34 46.11 27.82
N MET A 40 -34.60 45.21 27.21
CA MET A 40 -34.95 43.78 27.22
C MET A 40 -34.91 43.16 28.62
N PHE A 41 -34.03 43.63 29.51
CA PHE A 41 -33.99 43.20 30.92
C PHE A 41 -35.13 43.77 31.74
N ARG A 42 -35.69 44.97 31.40
CA ARG A 42 -36.85 45.58 32.09
C ARG A 42 -38.22 45.02 31.65
N LEU A 43 -38.34 44.45 30.47
CA LEU A 43 -39.55 43.83 29.90
C LEU A 43 -39.81 42.38 30.35
N SER A 44 -38.99 41.81 31.19
CA SER A 44 -39.14 40.42 31.67
C SER A 44 -39.54 40.28 33.14
N THR A 45 -40.06 41.34 33.78
CA THR A 45 -40.71 41.21 35.09
C THR A 45 -42.25 41.32 34.94
N PRO A 46 -43.03 40.26 35.19
CA PRO A 46 -44.47 40.35 35.16
C PRO A 46 -44.99 41.01 36.43
N LYS A 47 -45.68 42.17 36.28
CA LYS A 47 -46.59 42.71 37.30
C LYS A 47 -47.84 41.85 37.40
N GLY A 48 -48.25 41.62 38.63
CA GLY A 48 -49.27 40.66 38.96
C GLY A 48 -50.70 41.06 38.54
N GLU A 49 -51.48 40.02 38.39
CA GLU A 49 -52.92 39.98 38.65
C GLU A 49 -53.30 38.52 38.96
N THR A 50 -53.95 38.34 40.12
CA THR A 50 -54.63 37.11 40.56
C THR A 50 -56.02 37.05 39.93
N PRO A 51 -56.55 35.87 39.48
CA PRO A 51 -57.49 35.16 40.31
C PRO A 51 -57.46 33.63 40.30
N ASN A 52 -57.74 33.07 41.46
CA ASN A 52 -58.44 31.86 41.85
C ASN A 52 -58.21 30.51 41.09
N LEU A 53 -57.84 29.59 41.94
CA LEU A 53 -57.73 28.15 41.89
C LEU A 53 -58.85 27.36 41.15
N PRO A 54 -58.57 26.11 40.68
CA PRO A 54 -58.51 24.99 41.58
C PRO A 54 -57.34 24.01 41.42
N THR A 55 -57.06 23.37 42.54
CA THR A 55 -56.11 22.27 42.90
C THR A 55 -55.93 21.12 41.92
N ASN A 56 -54.69 20.68 41.94
CA ASN A 56 -54.12 19.35 41.62
C ASN A 56 -53.24 19.26 40.38
N ARG A 57 -51.95 19.27 40.66
CA ARG A 57 -50.95 18.29 40.17
C ARG A 57 -49.53 18.79 40.43
N SER A 58 -48.98 18.34 41.53
CA SER A 58 -47.56 18.41 41.86
C SER A 58 -46.77 17.46 41.01
N VAL A 59 -46.30 17.85 39.84
CA VAL A 59 -45.14 17.24 39.14
C VAL A 59 -44.64 18.24 38.09
N SER A 60 -43.35 18.55 38.16
CA SER A 60 -42.56 19.22 37.10
C SER A 60 -42.26 20.72 37.20
N ARG A 61 -42.10 21.28 38.40
CA ARG A 61 -41.53 22.66 38.50
C ARG A 61 -39.97 22.69 38.48
N LYS A 62 -39.28 21.58 38.76
CA LYS A 62 -37.79 21.54 38.76
C LYS A 62 -37.15 21.49 37.36
N ASN A 63 -37.85 20.98 36.34
CA ASN A 63 -37.29 20.86 35.00
C ASN A 63 -37.43 22.09 34.09
N ARG A 64 -38.34 23.04 34.40
CA ARG A 64 -38.50 24.27 33.59
C ARG A 64 -37.47 25.34 33.90
N SER A 65 -37.02 25.48 35.16
CA SER A 65 -36.01 26.48 35.54
C SER A 65 -34.62 26.16 35.03
N VAL A 66 -34.27 24.87 34.94
CA VAL A 66 -32.98 24.42 34.43
C VAL A 66 -32.88 24.59 32.90
N ARG A 67 -33.95 24.34 32.14
CA ARG A 67 -33.97 24.56 30.68
C ARG A 67 -33.87 26.04 30.29
N THR A 68 -34.46 26.94 31.05
CA THR A 68 -34.40 28.38 30.74
C THR A 68 -33.05 29.02 31.05
N LEU A 69 -32.30 28.49 32.02
CA LEU A 69 -30.95 28.95 32.31
C LEU A 69 -29.97 28.53 31.19
N ASP A 70 -30.07 27.29 30.72
CA ASP A 70 -29.26 26.77 29.63
C ASP A 70 -29.49 27.57 28.33
N GLU A 71 -30.74 27.97 28.04
CA GLU A 71 -31.04 28.77 26.85
C GLU A 71 -30.45 30.18 26.88
N ARG A 72 -30.46 30.87 28.04
CA ARG A 72 -29.84 32.20 28.20
C ARG A 72 -28.34 32.13 28.05
N PHE A 73 -27.74 31.12 28.62
CA PHE A 73 -26.30 30.84 28.51
C PHE A 73 -25.88 30.60 27.07
N ILE A 74 -26.62 29.73 26.35
CA ILE A 74 -26.42 29.43 24.94
C ILE A 74 -26.52 30.70 24.08
N ARG A 75 -27.51 31.58 24.35
CA ARG A 75 -27.67 32.84 23.62
C ARG A 75 -26.47 33.77 23.81
N ILE A 76 -25.92 33.88 25.03
CA ILE A 76 -24.73 34.69 25.30
C ILE A 76 -23.53 34.15 24.50
N LEU A 77 -23.28 32.85 24.52
CA LEU A 77 -22.16 32.25 23.80
C LEU A 77 -22.30 32.29 22.26
N LYS A 78 -23.54 32.37 21.74
CA LYS A 78 -23.79 32.52 20.30
C LYS A 78 -23.69 33.97 19.82
N ILE A 79 -24.03 34.93 20.64
CA ILE A 79 -24.09 36.36 20.29
C ILE A 79 -22.75 37.06 20.49
N PHE A 80 -22.05 36.74 21.57
CA PHE A 80 -20.76 37.37 21.89
C PHE A 80 -19.61 36.51 21.40
N LYS A 81 -18.76 37.06 20.52
CA LYS A 81 -17.42 36.52 20.36
C LYS A 81 -16.71 36.60 21.71
N TRP A 82 -16.02 35.56 22.15
CA TRP A 82 -15.38 35.52 23.45
C TRP A 82 -14.48 36.73 23.70
N GLY A 83 -14.72 37.42 24.81
CA GLY A 83 -13.99 38.64 25.23
C GLY A 83 -14.45 39.08 26.61
N SER A 84 -13.94 40.23 27.08
CA SER A 84 -14.27 40.81 28.41
C SER A 84 -15.78 40.98 28.65
N ASP A 85 -16.55 41.22 27.60
CA ASP A 85 -17.99 41.42 27.68
C ASP A 85 -18.77 40.12 27.85
N ALA A 86 -18.31 39.03 27.21
CA ALA A 86 -18.85 37.68 27.40
C ALA A 86 -18.56 37.19 28.83
N GLU A 87 -17.35 37.43 29.34
CA GLU A 87 -16.96 37.06 30.71
C GLU A 87 -17.78 37.80 31.75
N LYS A 88 -17.96 39.11 31.59
CA LYS A 88 -18.82 39.94 32.48
C LYS A 88 -20.30 39.52 32.42
N ALA A 89 -20.83 39.23 31.23
CA ALA A 89 -22.21 38.77 31.08
C ALA A 89 -22.44 37.43 31.78
N LEU A 90 -21.46 36.52 31.72
CA LEU A 90 -21.48 35.23 32.43
C LEU A 90 -21.34 35.39 33.94
N GLU A 91 -20.61 36.42 34.43
CA GLU A 91 -20.47 36.75 35.84
C GLU A 91 -21.79 37.31 36.45
N VAL A 92 -22.49 38.16 35.70
CA VAL A 92 -23.78 38.72 36.11
C VAL A 92 -24.84 37.62 36.29
N LEU A 93 -24.75 36.50 35.56
CA LEU A 93 -25.68 35.38 35.71
C LEU A 93 -25.52 34.60 37.02
N MET A 94 -24.48 34.89 37.85
CA MET A 94 -24.18 34.23 39.14
C MET A 94 -24.32 32.70 39.11
N LEU A 95 -24.01 32.09 37.99
CA LEU A 95 -24.12 30.63 37.79
C LEU A 95 -23.05 29.89 38.58
N LYS A 96 -23.47 28.87 39.32
CA LYS A 96 -22.54 27.89 39.88
C LYS A 96 -22.01 27.04 38.73
N VAL A 97 -20.74 27.23 38.39
CA VAL A 97 -20.07 26.37 37.41
C VAL A 97 -19.90 24.97 38.02
N ASP A 98 -20.50 23.97 37.40
CA ASP A 98 -20.35 22.58 37.73
C ASP A 98 -19.89 21.75 36.51
N HIS A 99 -19.45 20.53 36.74
CA HIS A 99 -18.96 19.64 35.67
C HIS A 99 -20.04 19.31 34.63
N ARG A 100 -21.31 19.32 35.02
CA ARG A 100 -22.44 19.07 34.13
C ARG A 100 -22.61 20.23 33.15
N LEU A 101 -22.60 21.47 33.66
CA LEU A 101 -22.69 22.66 32.83
C LEU A 101 -21.58 22.75 31.80
N VAL A 102 -20.34 22.49 32.21
CA VAL A 102 -19.19 22.50 31.29
C VAL A 102 -19.36 21.47 30.17
N ARG A 103 -19.78 20.25 30.49
CA ARG A 103 -20.02 19.21 29.47
C ARG A 103 -21.16 19.56 28.52
N GLU A 104 -22.24 20.15 29.01
CA GLU A 104 -23.36 20.56 28.15
C GLU A 104 -22.96 21.70 27.20
N VAL A 105 -22.18 22.68 27.69
CA VAL A 105 -21.68 23.79 26.85
C VAL A 105 -20.75 23.28 25.74
N LEU A 106 -19.88 22.32 26.03
CA LEU A 106 -18.99 21.74 25.02
C LEU A 106 -19.72 20.95 23.91
N LYS A 107 -20.95 20.49 24.16
CA LYS A 107 -21.81 19.84 23.17
C LYS A 107 -22.58 20.79 22.26
N ILE A 108 -22.70 22.08 22.64
CA ILE A 108 -23.45 23.05 21.85
C ILE A 108 -22.73 23.33 20.54
N ASP A 109 -23.48 23.59 19.48
CA ASP A 109 -22.96 24.05 18.20
C ASP A 109 -22.58 25.53 18.27
N VAL A 110 -21.35 25.80 18.71
CA VAL A 110 -20.71 27.12 18.85
C VAL A 110 -19.25 26.96 18.36
N GLU A 111 -18.66 28.05 17.90
CA GLU A 111 -17.27 28.09 17.44
C GLU A 111 -16.29 27.44 18.44
N THR A 112 -15.41 26.59 17.98
CA THR A 112 -14.51 25.81 18.85
C THR A 112 -13.60 26.68 19.71
N ASN A 113 -13.19 27.84 19.21
CA ASN A 113 -12.41 28.82 20.00
C ASN A 113 -13.18 29.32 21.22
N VAL A 114 -14.49 29.57 21.09
CA VAL A 114 -15.35 29.99 22.20
C VAL A 114 -15.44 28.89 23.25
N LYS A 115 -15.55 27.63 22.84
CA LYS A 115 -15.56 26.48 23.75
C LYS A 115 -14.25 26.35 24.55
N ILE A 116 -13.11 26.53 23.89
CA ILE A 116 -11.79 26.51 24.55
C ILE A 116 -11.66 27.63 25.58
N GLN A 117 -12.03 28.84 25.19
CA GLN A 117 -11.94 29.99 26.08
C GLN A 117 -12.90 29.85 27.28
N PHE A 118 -14.12 29.36 27.03
CA PHE A 118 -15.06 29.03 28.09
C PHE A 118 -14.50 27.99 29.07
N PHE A 119 -13.89 26.91 28.54
CA PHE A 119 -13.27 25.89 29.38
C PHE A 119 -12.17 26.49 30.27
N ARG A 120 -11.27 27.30 29.69
CA ARG A 120 -10.21 27.99 30.44
C ARG A 120 -10.76 28.98 31.49
N TRP A 121 -11.83 29.69 31.15
CA TRP A 121 -12.51 30.60 32.06
C TRP A 121 -13.15 29.84 33.24
N ALA A 122 -13.79 28.71 32.98
CA ALA A 122 -14.39 27.86 34.03
C ALA A 122 -13.33 27.38 35.03
N GLY A 123 -12.16 26.94 34.56
CA GLY A 123 -11.05 26.46 35.41
C GLY A 123 -10.39 27.54 36.26
N LYS A 124 -10.60 28.85 35.96
CA LYS A 124 -10.09 29.95 36.79
C LYS A 124 -11.01 30.28 37.98
N ARG A 125 -12.16 29.64 38.13
CA ARG A 125 -13.13 29.90 39.22
C ARG A 125 -12.67 29.26 40.53
N ARG A 126 -12.82 30.02 41.64
CA ARG A 126 -12.27 29.67 42.96
C ARG A 126 -12.73 28.32 43.55
N ASN A 127 -13.87 27.78 43.08
CA ASN A 127 -14.47 26.54 43.62
C ASN A 127 -14.73 25.50 42.52
N PHE A 128 -14.01 25.56 41.42
CA PHE A 128 -14.16 24.61 40.32
C PHE A 128 -12.81 24.17 39.80
N GLU A 129 -12.62 22.87 39.77
CA GLU A 129 -11.49 22.22 39.09
C GLU A 129 -12.05 21.25 38.04
N HIS A 130 -11.43 21.23 36.87
CA HIS A 130 -11.81 20.29 35.83
C HIS A 130 -11.49 18.85 36.23
N ASP A 131 -12.42 17.95 36.03
CA ASP A 131 -12.26 16.51 36.22
C ASP A 131 -11.96 15.81 34.88
N SER A 132 -11.71 14.50 34.92
CA SER A 132 -11.45 13.68 33.71
C SER A 132 -12.59 13.78 32.71
N THR A 133 -13.86 13.87 33.19
CA THR A 133 -15.03 13.86 32.29
C THR A 133 -15.17 15.17 31.52
N THR A 134 -14.78 16.30 32.08
CA THR A 134 -14.79 17.62 31.41
C THR A 134 -13.64 17.75 30.42
N TYR A 135 -12.44 17.26 30.78
CA TYR A 135 -11.32 17.18 29.83
C TYR A 135 -11.64 16.26 28.65
N MET A 136 -12.23 15.08 28.89
CA MET A 136 -12.62 14.17 27.81
C MET A 136 -13.67 14.78 26.89
N ALA A 137 -14.63 15.55 27.43
CA ALA A 137 -15.58 16.26 26.61
C ALA A 137 -14.92 17.32 25.71
N LEU A 138 -13.93 18.07 26.24
CA LEU A 138 -13.13 19.00 25.45
C LEU A 138 -12.30 18.30 24.37
N ILE A 139 -11.61 17.21 24.73
CA ILE A 139 -10.77 16.44 23.80
C ILE A 139 -11.60 15.90 22.63
N ARG A 140 -12.80 15.35 22.88
CA ARG A 140 -13.72 14.89 21.83
C ARG A 140 -14.14 16.05 20.91
N CYS A 141 -14.51 17.20 21.49
CA CYS A 141 -14.87 18.36 20.72
C CYS A 141 -13.74 18.87 19.82
N LEU A 142 -12.49 18.80 20.30
CA LEU A 142 -11.30 19.21 19.54
C LEU A 142 -10.93 18.18 18.46
N ASP A 143 -11.16 16.88 18.69
CA ASP A 143 -11.02 15.81 17.69
C ASP A 143 -12.01 16.01 16.53
N GLU A 144 -13.30 16.25 16.86
CA GLU A 144 -14.35 16.53 15.87
C GLU A 144 -14.06 17.80 15.04
N ALA A 145 -13.46 18.82 15.67
CA ALA A 145 -13.07 20.07 15.01
C ALA A 145 -11.72 19.99 14.28
N GLY A 146 -11.00 18.88 14.37
CA GLY A 146 -9.68 18.71 13.74
C GLY A 146 -8.56 19.59 14.34
N GLN A 147 -8.75 20.16 15.53
CA GLN A 147 -7.77 21.04 16.19
C GLN A 147 -6.73 20.26 17.00
N VAL A 148 -5.86 19.51 16.30
CA VAL A 148 -4.87 18.59 16.89
C VAL A 148 -3.92 19.29 17.87
N GLY A 149 -3.53 20.54 17.62
CA GLY A 149 -2.63 21.30 18.49
C GLY A 149 -3.20 21.64 19.86
N GLU A 150 -4.45 22.13 19.91
CA GLU A 150 -5.15 22.44 21.17
C GLU A 150 -5.57 21.15 21.90
N MET A 151 -5.97 20.12 21.17
CA MET A 151 -6.24 18.79 21.71
C MET A 151 -5.02 18.24 22.46
N TRP A 152 -3.82 18.35 21.88
CA TRP A 152 -2.59 17.91 22.54
C TRP A 152 -2.32 18.69 23.83
N LYS A 153 -2.53 20.03 23.84
CA LYS A 153 -2.39 20.85 25.06
C LYS A 153 -3.38 20.42 26.13
N ALA A 154 -4.64 20.19 25.78
CA ALA A 154 -5.66 19.75 26.73
C ALA A 154 -5.31 18.39 27.36
N ILE A 155 -4.80 17.44 26.56
CA ILE A 155 -4.33 16.13 27.06
C ILE A 155 -3.15 16.32 28.03
N GLN A 156 -2.18 17.18 27.69
CA GLN A 156 -1.04 17.46 28.57
C GLN A 156 -1.46 18.13 29.88
N GLU A 157 -2.39 19.07 29.84
CA GLU A 157 -2.95 19.74 31.04
C GLU A 157 -3.66 18.71 31.93
N MET A 158 -4.51 17.84 31.34
CA MET A 158 -5.18 16.75 32.06
C MET A 158 -4.18 15.80 32.73
N VAL A 159 -3.12 15.40 32.00
CA VAL A 159 -2.11 14.49 32.54
C VAL A 159 -1.24 15.16 33.61
N ARG A 160 -0.91 16.45 33.49
CA ARG A 160 -0.15 17.17 34.51
C ARG A 160 -0.95 17.49 35.77
N GLY A 161 -2.26 17.67 35.62
CA GLY A 161 -3.19 17.97 36.72
C GLY A 161 -3.34 16.85 37.75
N THR A 162 -4.18 17.10 38.74
CA THR A 162 -4.53 16.17 39.82
C THR A 162 -5.64 15.17 39.44
N CYS A 163 -6.10 15.21 38.17
CA CYS A 163 -7.20 14.39 37.68
C CYS A 163 -6.87 12.90 37.72
N LEU A 164 -7.77 12.11 38.32
CA LEU A 164 -7.72 10.66 38.24
C LEU A 164 -8.21 10.23 36.85
N ILE A 165 -7.29 9.72 36.02
CA ILE A 165 -7.59 9.23 34.68
C ILE A 165 -8.00 7.76 34.78
N SER A 166 -9.20 7.42 34.30
CA SER A 166 -9.65 6.04 34.26
C SER A 166 -9.00 5.26 33.11
N PRO A 167 -8.89 3.93 33.19
CA PRO A 167 -8.40 3.11 32.07
C PRO A 167 -9.24 3.26 30.79
N VAL A 168 -10.55 3.59 30.94
CA VAL A 168 -11.45 3.86 29.81
C VAL A 168 -11.07 5.15 29.12
N ASP A 169 -10.85 6.24 29.90
CA ASP A 169 -10.41 7.53 29.37
C ASP A 169 -9.06 7.39 28.66
N LEU A 170 -8.13 6.64 29.25
CA LEU A 170 -6.83 6.37 28.63
C LEU A 170 -6.98 5.64 27.27
N SER A 171 -7.85 4.63 27.20
CA SER A 171 -8.11 3.91 25.95
C SER A 171 -8.67 4.81 24.88
N GLU A 172 -9.55 5.76 25.26
CA GLU A 172 -10.16 6.72 24.35
C GLU A 172 -9.15 7.78 23.89
N ILE A 173 -8.34 8.32 24.80
CA ILE A 173 -7.25 9.27 24.46
C ILE A 173 -6.31 8.63 23.43
N VAL A 174 -5.90 7.38 23.65
CA VAL A 174 -5.03 6.64 22.71
C VAL A 174 -5.69 6.48 21.35
N LYS A 175 -6.99 6.13 21.29
CA LYS A 175 -7.74 6.01 20.03
C LYS A 175 -7.79 7.34 19.27
N ILE A 176 -8.07 8.44 19.95
CA ILE A 176 -8.13 9.79 19.37
C ILE A 176 -6.74 10.19 18.84
N MET A 177 -5.69 9.98 19.65
CA MET A 177 -4.32 10.28 19.23
C MET A 177 -3.84 9.41 18.06
N GLY A 178 -4.32 8.15 17.98
CA GLY A 178 -4.07 7.25 16.87
C GLY A 178 -4.67 7.78 15.56
N LYS A 179 -5.93 8.22 15.59
CA LYS A 179 -6.56 8.89 14.43
C LYS A 179 -5.77 10.11 13.96
N ALA A 180 -5.23 10.90 14.91
CA ALA A 180 -4.41 12.08 14.64
C ALA A 180 -2.95 11.73 14.24
N LYS A 181 -2.58 10.46 14.08
CA LYS A 181 -1.22 9.95 13.74
C LYS A 181 -0.12 10.38 14.72
N MET A 182 -0.45 10.57 16.00
CA MET A 182 0.46 11.06 17.04
C MET A 182 1.06 9.91 17.88
N VAL A 183 1.57 8.85 17.26
CA VAL A 183 1.98 7.58 17.90
C VAL A 183 2.97 7.77 19.06
N ASN A 184 4.08 8.48 18.84
CA ASN A 184 5.10 8.65 19.87
C ASN A 184 4.59 9.43 21.09
N LYS A 185 3.68 10.40 20.86
CA LYS A 185 3.06 11.16 21.93
C LYS A 185 2.04 10.29 22.71
N ALA A 186 1.28 9.45 22.01
CA ALA A 186 0.34 8.51 22.63
C ALA A 186 1.05 7.51 23.54
N LEU A 187 2.18 6.94 23.08
CA LEU A 187 3.03 6.06 23.91
C LEU A 187 3.56 6.80 25.14
N SER A 188 4.07 8.04 24.96
CA SER A 188 4.56 8.84 26.09
C SER A 188 3.47 9.07 27.14
N ILE A 189 2.25 9.41 26.73
CA ILE A 189 1.10 9.61 27.62
C ILE A 189 0.72 8.29 28.32
N PHE A 190 0.71 7.17 27.58
CA PHE A 190 0.42 5.86 28.16
C PHE A 190 1.37 5.54 29.32
N TYR A 191 2.69 5.66 29.10
CA TYR A 191 3.68 5.37 30.14
C TYR A 191 3.63 6.39 31.29
N GLN A 192 3.35 7.67 31.03
CA GLN A 192 3.19 8.68 32.07
C GLN A 192 1.98 8.38 32.97
N ILE A 193 0.85 8.00 32.40
CA ILE A 193 -0.37 7.67 33.15
C ILE A 193 -0.20 6.36 33.90
N LYS A 194 0.46 5.37 33.30
CA LYS A 194 0.80 4.10 33.93
C LYS A 194 1.69 4.31 35.17
N ALA A 195 2.69 5.19 35.08
CA ALA A 195 3.56 5.54 36.22
C ALA A 195 2.80 6.18 37.40
N ARG A 196 1.59 6.75 37.17
CA ARG A 196 0.71 7.32 38.20
C ARG A 196 -0.24 6.30 38.84
N LYS A 197 0.09 5.01 38.81
CA LYS A 197 -0.69 3.91 39.37
C LYS A 197 -2.04 3.62 38.69
N CYS A 198 -2.29 4.16 37.49
CA CYS A 198 -3.39 3.70 36.65
C CYS A 198 -3.04 2.31 36.13
N LYS A 199 -3.86 1.31 36.45
CA LYS A 199 -3.70 -0.05 35.93
C LYS A 199 -4.36 -0.15 34.56
N PRO A 200 -3.60 -0.27 33.45
CA PRO A 200 -4.19 -0.45 32.14
C PRO A 200 -5.00 -1.74 32.06
N THR A 201 -6.05 -1.75 31.26
CA THR A 201 -6.86 -2.94 30.96
C THR A 201 -6.48 -3.51 29.60
N ALA A 202 -6.93 -4.74 29.28
CA ALA A 202 -6.77 -5.33 27.94
C ALA A 202 -7.24 -4.37 26.83
N SER A 203 -8.36 -3.67 27.05
CA SER A 203 -8.86 -2.66 26.11
C SER A 203 -7.88 -1.49 25.87
N THR A 204 -7.15 -1.08 26.91
CA THR A 204 -6.13 -0.02 26.81
C THR A 204 -4.95 -0.50 25.96
N TYR A 205 -4.41 -1.70 26.28
CA TYR A 205 -3.34 -2.33 25.50
C TYR A 205 -3.76 -2.56 24.05
N ASN A 206 -4.97 -3.08 23.82
CA ASN A 206 -5.50 -3.27 22.46
C ASN A 206 -5.58 -1.98 21.66
N SER A 207 -5.97 -0.88 22.31
CA SER A 207 -6.04 0.43 21.63
C SER A 207 -4.66 0.89 21.15
N ILE A 208 -3.61 0.68 21.94
CA ILE A 208 -2.23 1.01 21.57
C ILE A 208 -1.69 0.05 20.52
N ILE A 209 -1.92 -1.25 20.69
CA ILE A 209 -1.51 -2.29 19.73
C ILE A 209 -2.10 -2.01 18.36
N LEU A 210 -3.41 -1.72 18.30
CA LEU A 210 -4.08 -1.39 17.03
C LEU A 210 -3.53 -0.12 16.39
N MET A 211 -3.25 0.92 17.17
CA MET A 211 -2.63 2.15 16.71
C MET A 211 -1.22 1.89 16.12
N LEU A 212 -0.38 1.13 16.83
CA LEU A 212 0.96 0.78 16.38
C LEU A 212 0.96 -0.06 15.11
N MET A 213 -0.04 -0.96 14.97
CA MET A 213 -0.23 -1.75 13.76
C MET A 213 -0.60 -0.90 12.54
N GLN A 214 -1.46 0.10 12.72
CA GLN A 214 -1.89 1.00 11.64
C GLN A 214 -0.71 1.81 11.09
N GLU A 215 0.20 2.23 11.96
CA GLU A 215 1.38 3.01 11.60
C GLU A 215 2.63 2.15 11.27
N GLY A 216 2.49 0.82 11.27
CA GLY A 216 3.55 -0.09 10.86
C GLY A 216 4.66 -0.35 11.88
N HIS A 217 4.47 0.05 13.15
CA HIS A 217 5.45 -0.17 14.23
C HIS A 217 5.35 -1.59 14.84
N HIS A 218 5.56 -2.60 14.02
CA HIS A 218 5.30 -4.00 14.36
C HIS A 218 6.16 -4.57 15.49
N GLU A 219 7.41 -4.12 15.66
CA GLU A 219 8.29 -4.59 16.73
C GLU A 219 7.78 -4.15 18.11
N LYS A 220 7.35 -2.89 18.24
CA LYS A 220 6.79 -2.36 19.48
C LYS A 220 5.48 -3.05 19.89
N VAL A 221 4.73 -3.60 18.95
CA VAL A 221 3.51 -4.37 19.24
C VAL A 221 3.85 -5.61 20.04
N TYR A 222 4.92 -6.32 19.67
CA TYR A 222 5.34 -7.53 20.36
C TYR A 222 5.95 -7.22 21.75
N GLU A 223 6.70 -6.14 21.87
CA GLU A 223 7.20 -5.67 23.17
C GLU A 223 6.05 -5.37 24.13
N LEU A 224 5.02 -4.67 23.65
CA LEU A 224 3.86 -4.30 24.44
C LEU A 224 3.02 -5.51 24.86
N TYR A 225 2.94 -6.55 24.02
CA TYR A 225 2.31 -7.81 24.36
C TYR A 225 3.06 -8.53 25.49
N ASN A 226 4.38 -8.62 25.41
CA ASN A 226 5.19 -9.21 26.48
C ASN A 226 5.04 -8.44 27.79
N GLU A 227 4.97 -7.10 27.73
CA GLU A 227 4.72 -6.25 28.89
C GLU A 227 3.33 -6.55 29.51
N MET A 228 2.29 -6.68 28.67
CA MET A 228 0.94 -7.03 29.09
C MET A 228 0.88 -8.38 29.82
N CYS A 229 1.56 -9.40 29.29
CA CYS A 229 1.62 -10.75 29.90
C CYS A 229 2.39 -10.75 31.23
N ASN A 230 3.48 -9.97 31.31
CA ASN A 230 4.34 -9.94 32.52
C ASN A 230 3.67 -9.21 33.70
N GLU A 231 2.72 -8.33 33.46
CA GLU A 231 2.02 -7.59 34.53
C GLU A 231 1.06 -8.45 35.37
N GLY A 232 0.74 -9.66 34.92
CA GLY A 232 -0.04 -10.66 35.69
C GLY A 232 -1.51 -10.30 35.96
N ASN A 233 -1.94 -9.08 35.67
CA ASN A 233 -3.31 -8.59 35.92
C ASN A 233 -4.11 -8.37 34.63
N CYS A 234 -3.52 -8.60 33.44
CA CYS A 234 -4.13 -8.31 32.16
C CYS A 234 -3.90 -9.47 31.21
N PHE A 235 -4.94 -10.24 30.93
CA PHE A 235 -4.85 -11.36 30.01
C PHE A 235 -5.19 -10.91 28.58
N PRO A 236 -4.41 -11.37 27.56
CA PRO A 236 -4.73 -11.15 26.16
C PRO A 236 -6.11 -11.70 25.81
N ASP A 237 -6.89 -10.91 25.09
CA ASP A 237 -8.21 -11.29 24.59
C ASP A 237 -8.15 -11.64 23.09
N THR A 238 -9.29 -12.01 22.50
CA THR A 238 -9.42 -12.33 21.07
C THR A 238 -8.92 -11.19 20.17
N VAL A 239 -9.08 -9.93 20.58
CA VAL A 239 -8.61 -8.76 19.82
C VAL A 239 -7.09 -8.67 19.85
N THR A 240 -6.48 -8.89 21.02
CA THR A 240 -5.02 -8.93 21.22
C THR A 240 -4.39 -9.99 20.31
N TYR A 241 -4.86 -11.25 20.39
CA TYR A 241 -4.33 -12.34 19.56
C TYR A 241 -4.52 -12.07 18.06
N SER A 242 -5.70 -11.57 17.65
CA SER A 242 -5.97 -11.21 16.25
C SER A 242 -4.99 -10.17 15.71
N ALA A 243 -4.69 -9.16 16.52
CA ALA A 243 -3.75 -8.11 16.19
C ALA A 243 -2.31 -8.66 16.06
N LEU A 244 -1.88 -9.47 17.02
CA LEU A 244 -0.55 -10.07 17.04
C LEU A 244 -0.31 -11.04 15.89
N ILE A 245 -1.25 -11.95 15.62
CA ILE A 245 -1.16 -12.92 14.51
C ILE A 245 -1.04 -12.16 13.19
N SER A 246 -1.85 -11.11 12.99
CA SER A 246 -1.77 -10.26 11.78
C SER A 246 -0.42 -9.54 11.67
N THR A 247 0.13 -9.05 12.80
CA THR A 247 1.42 -8.36 12.84
C THR A 247 2.58 -9.29 12.52
N LEU A 248 2.61 -10.47 13.13
CA LEU A 248 3.65 -11.47 12.89
C LEU A 248 3.63 -12.00 11.46
N GLY A 249 2.43 -12.17 10.87
CA GLY A 249 2.29 -12.55 9.46
C GLY A 249 2.82 -11.49 8.48
N LYS A 250 2.77 -10.19 8.85
CA LYS A 250 3.37 -9.10 8.08
C LYS A 250 4.89 -9.03 8.24
N LEU A 251 5.40 -9.34 9.44
CA LEU A 251 6.84 -9.37 9.74
C LEU A 251 7.56 -10.60 9.16
N GLY A 252 6.85 -11.56 8.56
CA GLY A 252 7.43 -12.81 8.08
C GLY A 252 7.86 -13.75 9.24
N ARG A 253 7.24 -13.61 10.42
CA ARG A 253 7.45 -14.51 11.57
C ARG A 253 6.30 -15.50 11.67
N GLU A 254 6.12 -16.29 10.62
CA GLU A 254 4.98 -17.17 10.40
C GLU A 254 4.83 -18.22 11.50
N ASP A 255 5.92 -18.87 11.94
CA ASP A 255 5.89 -19.89 12.98
C ASP A 255 5.46 -19.32 14.34
N SER A 256 5.84 -18.07 14.64
CA SER A 256 5.38 -17.40 15.86
C SER A 256 3.89 -17.08 15.82
N ALA A 257 3.36 -16.72 14.64
CA ALA A 257 1.93 -16.48 14.46
C ALA A 257 1.10 -17.77 14.66
N ILE A 258 1.61 -18.92 14.18
CA ILE A 258 0.99 -20.22 14.37
C ILE A 258 0.96 -20.60 15.86
N ARG A 259 2.08 -20.43 16.57
CA ARG A 259 2.14 -20.70 18.03
C ARG A 259 1.15 -19.86 18.83
N LEU A 260 1.01 -18.56 18.48
CA LEU A 260 0.03 -17.70 19.15
C LEU A 260 -1.42 -18.11 18.87
N PHE A 261 -1.68 -18.69 17.71
CA PHE A 261 -3.00 -19.24 17.40
C PHE A 261 -3.29 -20.48 18.24
N ASP A 262 -2.31 -21.38 18.40
CA ASP A 262 -2.44 -22.55 19.26
C ASP A 262 -2.62 -22.15 20.73
N GLU A 263 -1.84 -21.18 21.23
CA GLU A 263 -1.98 -20.61 22.58
C GLU A 263 -3.37 -19.98 22.80
N MET A 264 -3.89 -19.23 21.80
CA MET A 264 -5.25 -18.69 21.86
C MET A 264 -6.30 -19.80 22.06
N ARG A 265 -6.13 -20.95 21.39
CA ARG A 265 -7.04 -22.10 21.51
C ARG A 265 -6.92 -22.79 22.87
N GLU A 266 -5.68 -22.97 23.37
CA GLU A 266 -5.39 -23.55 24.69
C GLU A 266 -6.00 -22.71 25.81
N ASN A 267 -5.99 -21.39 25.67
CA ASN A 267 -6.64 -20.44 26.59
C ASN A 267 -8.18 -20.40 26.45
N GLY A 268 -8.79 -21.30 25.66
CA GLY A 268 -10.24 -21.40 25.50
C GLY A 268 -10.89 -20.24 24.72
N LEU A 269 -10.10 -19.42 24.06
CA LEU A 269 -10.61 -18.31 23.25
C LEU A 269 -11.02 -18.81 21.86
N HIS A 270 -12.20 -18.40 21.41
CA HIS A 270 -12.70 -18.76 20.08
C HIS A 270 -12.12 -17.81 19.02
N PRO A 271 -11.38 -18.35 18.00
CA PRO A 271 -10.88 -17.53 16.91
C PRO A 271 -12.02 -16.95 16.08
N THR A 272 -11.87 -15.68 15.66
CA THR A 272 -12.81 -15.03 14.75
C THR A 272 -12.50 -15.38 13.29
N ALA A 273 -13.45 -15.13 12.37
CA ALA A 273 -13.25 -15.29 10.93
C ALA A 273 -11.98 -14.57 10.43
N ARG A 274 -11.67 -13.42 11.01
CA ARG A 274 -10.46 -12.65 10.67
C ARG A 274 -9.17 -13.39 11.08
N VAL A 275 -9.14 -14.02 12.25
CA VAL A 275 -7.97 -14.81 12.71
C VAL A 275 -7.74 -16.00 11.79
N TYR A 276 -8.80 -16.78 11.51
CA TYR A 276 -8.74 -17.90 10.58
C TYR A 276 -8.22 -17.46 9.21
N THR A 277 -8.80 -16.40 8.62
CA THR A 277 -8.40 -15.90 7.29
C THR A 277 -6.94 -15.44 7.27
N THR A 278 -6.50 -14.75 8.32
CA THR A 278 -5.09 -14.31 8.42
C THR A 278 -4.15 -15.51 8.48
N LEU A 279 -4.50 -16.53 9.27
CA LEU A 279 -3.68 -17.74 9.41
C LEU A 279 -3.65 -18.57 8.11
N MET A 280 -4.77 -18.68 7.40
CA MET A 280 -4.81 -19.28 6.06
C MET A 280 -3.84 -18.59 5.12
N GLY A 281 -3.83 -17.23 5.11
CA GLY A 281 -2.88 -16.44 4.33
C GLY A 281 -1.42 -16.73 4.69
N ILE A 282 -1.11 -16.99 5.97
CA ILE A 282 0.23 -17.40 6.45
C ILE A 282 0.57 -18.79 5.93
N TYR A 283 -0.32 -19.77 6.05
CA TYR A 283 -0.09 -21.13 5.55
C TYR A 283 0.11 -21.15 4.03
N PHE A 284 -0.64 -20.36 3.27
CA PHE A 284 -0.42 -20.24 1.82
C PHE A 284 0.96 -19.64 1.48
N LYS A 285 1.46 -18.68 2.27
CA LYS A 285 2.82 -18.14 2.08
C LYS A 285 3.89 -19.19 2.36
N LEU A 286 3.69 -20.06 3.35
CA LEU A 286 4.58 -21.17 3.68
C LEU A 286 4.47 -22.35 2.71
N GLY A 287 3.57 -22.30 1.72
CA GLY A 287 3.30 -23.43 0.83
C GLY A 287 2.56 -24.60 1.48
N ARG A 288 2.06 -24.44 2.72
CA ARG A 288 1.33 -25.47 3.47
C ARG A 288 -0.16 -25.42 3.13
N VAL A 289 -0.50 -25.78 1.87
CA VAL A 289 -1.85 -25.63 1.32
C VAL A 289 -2.89 -26.46 2.08
N GLU A 290 -2.58 -27.70 2.43
CA GLU A 290 -3.51 -28.60 3.14
C GLU A 290 -3.88 -28.07 4.52
N ASN A 291 -2.93 -27.47 5.24
CA ASN A 291 -3.22 -26.85 6.53
C ASN A 291 -4.17 -25.65 6.38
N ALA A 292 -4.01 -24.86 5.32
CA ALA A 292 -4.93 -23.75 5.04
C ALA A 292 -6.35 -24.24 4.74
N LEU A 293 -6.49 -25.32 3.95
CA LEU A 293 -7.79 -25.93 3.65
C LEU A 293 -8.42 -26.58 4.87
N GLY A 294 -7.62 -27.23 5.74
CA GLY A 294 -8.07 -27.78 7.01
C GLY A 294 -8.68 -26.73 7.94
N LEU A 295 -8.11 -25.51 7.95
CA LEU A 295 -8.69 -24.39 8.73
C LEU A 295 -10.08 -23.95 8.22
N VAL A 296 -10.36 -24.09 6.92
CA VAL A 296 -11.71 -23.79 6.38
C VAL A 296 -12.73 -24.75 6.97
N GLN A 297 -12.38 -26.03 7.03
CA GLN A 297 -13.24 -27.06 7.59
C GLN A 297 -13.44 -26.84 9.10
N GLU A 298 -12.37 -26.60 9.84
CA GLU A 298 -12.43 -26.29 11.28
C GLU A 298 -13.31 -25.06 11.56
N MET A 299 -13.18 -24.00 10.74
CA MET A 299 -13.97 -22.77 10.85
C MET A 299 -15.47 -23.05 10.70
N LYS A 300 -15.86 -23.92 9.75
CA LYS A 300 -17.25 -24.34 9.55
C LYS A 300 -17.78 -25.17 10.72
N GLU A 301 -17.01 -26.14 11.18
CA GLU A 301 -17.36 -27.02 12.32
C GLU A 301 -17.56 -26.25 13.63
N LYS A 302 -16.78 -25.18 13.83
CA LYS A 302 -16.91 -24.29 15.00
C LYS A 302 -18.01 -23.22 14.87
N GLY A 303 -18.85 -23.31 13.84
CA GLY A 303 -19.96 -22.39 13.64
C GLY A 303 -19.56 -20.97 13.25
N CYS A 304 -18.34 -20.78 12.71
CA CYS A 304 -17.84 -19.51 12.20
C CYS A 304 -17.82 -19.57 10.66
N PRO A 305 -18.90 -19.22 9.95
CA PRO A 305 -18.98 -19.41 8.50
C PRO A 305 -17.95 -18.55 7.77
N PRO A 306 -17.32 -19.09 6.70
CA PRO A 306 -16.42 -18.33 5.85
C PRO A 306 -17.14 -17.13 5.22
N THR A 307 -16.46 -15.99 5.17
CA THR A 307 -16.95 -14.78 4.51
C THR A 307 -16.41 -14.67 3.08
N VAL A 308 -16.98 -13.78 2.25
CA VAL A 308 -16.47 -13.47 0.90
C VAL A 308 -14.96 -13.15 0.94
N TYR A 309 -14.54 -12.42 1.96
CA TYR A 309 -13.12 -12.12 2.18
C TYR A 309 -12.28 -13.38 2.42
N THR A 310 -12.81 -14.34 3.20
CA THR A 310 -12.13 -15.63 3.45
C THR A 310 -11.97 -16.42 2.14
N TYR A 311 -13.03 -16.53 1.35
CA TYR A 311 -12.98 -17.18 0.05
C TYR A 311 -12.02 -16.50 -0.92
N THR A 312 -11.98 -15.16 -0.91
CA THR A 312 -11.04 -14.38 -1.73
C THR A 312 -9.58 -14.71 -1.39
N GLU A 313 -9.24 -14.79 -0.11
CA GLU A 313 -7.88 -15.13 0.31
C GLU A 313 -7.50 -16.59 0.01
N ILE A 314 -8.44 -17.53 0.14
CA ILE A 314 -8.24 -18.93 -0.24
C ILE A 314 -7.97 -19.06 -1.74
N ILE A 315 -8.81 -18.44 -2.58
CA ILE A 315 -8.69 -18.48 -4.04
C ILE A 315 -7.37 -17.84 -4.50
N LYS A 316 -6.97 -16.72 -3.91
CA LYS A 316 -5.66 -16.11 -4.17
C LYS A 316 -4.50 -17.03 -3.76
N GLY A 317 -4.62 -17.69 -2.61
CA GLY A 317 -3.61 -18.62 -2.10
C GLY A 317 -3.45 -19.85 -3.01
N LEU A 318 -4.55 -20.49 -3.37
CA LEU A 318 -4.58 -21.61 -4.29
C LEU A 318 -4.08 -21.22 -5.69
N GLY A 319 -4.42 -20.02 -6.15
CA GLY A 319 -3.90 -19.50 -7.42
C GLY A 319 -2.39 -19.32 -7.42
N LYS A 320 -1.78 -18.89 -6.31
CA LYS A 320 -0.32 -18.84 -6.16
C LYS A 320 0.30 -20.23 -6.11
N ALA A 321 -0.37 -21.19 -5.51
CA ALA A 321 0.03 -22.59 -5.44
C ALA A 321 -0.23 -23.38 -6.73
N GLN A 322 -0.72 -22.73 -7.80
CA GLN A 322 -1.09 -23.35 -9.09
C GLN A 322 -2.20 -24.42 -9.00
N ARG A 323 -2.99 -24.43 -7.90
CA ARG A 323 -4.11 -25.38 -7.69
C ARG A 323 -5.42 -24.76 -8.18
N VAL A 324 -5.54 -24.62 -9.50
CA VAL A 324 -6.67 -23.89 -10.12
C VAL A 324 -8.00 -24.63 -9.97
N GLU A 325 -7.98 -25.96 -10.11
CA GLU A 325 -9.20 -26.78 -10.00
C GLU A 325 -9.81 -26.69 -8.60
N ASP A 326 -8.99 -26.73 -7.57
CA ASP A 326 -9.44 -26.59 -6.19
C ASP A 326 -10.03 -25.19 -5.93
N ALA A 327 -9.36 -24.15 -6.45
CA ALA A 327 -9.84 -22.78 -6.32
C ALA A 327 -11.21 -22.58 -6.99
N TYR A 328 -11.40 -23.16 -8.19
CA TYR A 328 -12.67 -23.09 -8.90
C TYR A 328 -13.77 -23.93 -8.23
N SER A 329 -13.42 -25.12 -7.72
CA SER A 329 -14.34 -25.96 -6.95
C SER A 329 -14.83 -25.26 -5.68
N ILE A 330 -13.92 -24.60 -4.93
CA ILE A 330 -14.28 -23.83 -3.74
C ILE A 330 -15.19 -22.64 -4.08
N PHE A 331 -14.92 -21.95 -5.20
CA PHE A 331 -15.79 -20.88 -5.67
C PHE A 331 -17.21 -21.39 -6.01
N MET A 332 -17.30 -22.52 -6.72
CA MET A 332 -18.59 -23.14 -7.04
C MET A 332 -19.35 -23.64 -5.80
N ASN A 333 -18.61 -24.14 -4.79
CA ASN A 333 -19.24 -24.54 -3.51
C ASN A 333 -19.72 -23.33 -2.72
N MET A 334 -18.99 -22.21 -2.73
CA MET A 334 -19.43 -20.95 -2.12
C MET A 334 -20.77 -20.48 -2.70
N LEU A 335 -20.94 -20.56 -4.03
CA LEU A 335 -22.20 -20.19 -4.69
C LEU A 335 -23.37 -21.10 -4.27
N LYS A 336 -23.11 -22.41 -4.02
CA LYS A 336 -24.11 -23.36 -3.53
C LYS A 336 -24.52 -23.10 -2.08
N GLU A 337 -23.63 -22.46 -1.29
CA GLU A 337 -23.87 -22.10 0.11
C GLU A 337 -24.56 -20.73 0.27
N ASP A 338 -25.16 -20.18 -0.80
CA ASP A 338 -25.82 -18.87 -0.87
C ASP A 338 -24.92 -17.68 -0.42
N CYS A 339 -23.61 -17.86 -0.44
CA CYS A 339 -22.67 -16.79 -0.16
C CYS A 339 -22.46 -15.96 -1.45
N GLN A 340 -23.05 -14.78 -1.49
CA GLN A 340 -22.99 -13.89 -2.66
C GLN A 340 -21.55 -13.39 -2.89
N PRO A 341 -20.96 -13.61 -4.09
CA PRO A 341 -19.63 -13.12 -4.41
C PRO A 341 -19.63 -11.59 -4.57
N ASP A 342 -18.50 -10.97 -4.33
CA ASP A 342 -18.26 -9.59 -4.72
C ASP A 342 -17.49 -9.51 -6.05
N VAL A 343 -17.47 -8.32 -6.64
CA VAL A 343 -16.75 -8.07 -7.90
C VAL A 343 -15.25 -8.38 -7.78
N VAL A 344 -14.67 -8.21 -6.59
CA VAL A 344 -13.23 -8.47 -6.34
C VAL A 344 -12.94 -9.98 -6.42
N LEU A 345 -13.79 -10.79 -5.80
CA LEU A 345 -13.66 -12.24 -5.84
C LEU A 345 -13.80 -12.76 -7.28
N ILE A 346 -14.83 -12.31 -7.99
CA ILE A 346 -15.07 -12.72 -9.39
C ILE A 346 -13.86 -12.34 -10.26
N ASN A 347 -13.33 -11.12 -10.13
CA ASN A 347 -12.15 -10.69 -10.87
C ASN A 347 -10.92 -11.57 -10.57
N ASN A 348 -10.74 -12.02 -9.32
CA ASN A 348 -9.66 -12.94 -8.97
C ASN A 348 -9.85 -14.32 -9.62
N VAL A 349 -11.08 -14.84 -9.66
CA VAL A 349 -11.40 -16.12 -10.32
C VAL A 349 -11.19 -16.03 -11.83
N ILE A 350 -11.68 -14.97 -12.49
CA ILE A 350 -11.46 -14.74 -13.93
C ILE A 350 -9.96 -14.68 -14.25
N ASN A 351 -9.19 -13.95 -13.45
CA ASN A 351 -7.75 -13.83 -13.64
C ASN A 351 -7.03 -15.18 -13.46
N LEU A 352 -7.48 -15.99 -12.51
CA LEU A 352 -6.96 -17.33 -12.26
C LEU A 352 -7.25 -18.27 -13.43
N LEU A 353 -8.49 -18.31 -13.90
CA LEU A 353 -8.93 -19.13 -15.02
C LEU A 353 -8.21 -18.74 -16.32
N GLY A 354 -8.05 -17.42 -16.56
CA GLY A 354 -7.29 -16.92 -17.71
C GLY A 354 -5.85 -17.41 -17.74
N ARG A 355 -5.14 -17.33 -16.60
CA ARG A 355 -3.77 -17.84 -16.47
C ARG A 355 -3.67 -19.35 -16.65
N ALA A 356 -4.68 -20.08 -16.25
CA ALA A 356 -4.76 -21.53 -16.40
C ALA A 356 -5.16 -22.00 -17.81
N GLY A 357 -5.44 -21.08 -18.72
CA GLY A 357 -5.91 -21.41 -20.07
C GLY A 357 -7.39 -21.79 -20.16
N ARG A 358 -8.16 -21.67 -19.06
CA ARG A 358 -9.60 -21.99 -19.00
C ARG A 358 -10.44 -20.79 -19.43
N LEU A 359 -10.26 -20.35 -20.68
CA LEU A 359 -10.89 -19.13 -21.20
C LEU A 359 -12.42 -19.23 -21.24
N ALA A 360 -12.98 -20.39 -21.62
CA ALA A 360 -14.43 -20.57 -21.71
C ALA A 360 -15.13 -20.34 -20.36
N ASP A 361 -14.53 -20.85 -19.27
CA ASP A 361 -15.07 -20.65 -17.93
C ASP A 361 -14.93 -19.19 -17.46
N ALA A 362 -13.83 -18.53 -17.85
CA ALA A 362 -13.63 -17.12 -17.53
C ALA A 362 -14.64 -16.21 -18.23
N ILE A 363 -14.95 -16.48 -19.52
CA ILE A 363 -15.95 -15.74 -20.28
C ILE A 363 -17.36 -16.02 -19.72
N LYS A 364 -17.68 -17.30 -19.46
CA LYS A 364 -18.95 -17.66 -18.85
C LYS A 364 -19.18 -16.93 -17.53
N LEU A 365 -18.18 -16.92 -16.65
CA LEU A 365 -18.28 -16.23 -15.37
C LEU A 365 -18.45 -14.71 -15.54
N PHE A 366 -17.84 -14.11 -16.56
CA PHE A 366 -18.03 -12.71 -16.90
C PHE A 366 -19.46 -12.42 -17.38
N GLU A 367 -20.05 -13.31 -18.17
CA GLU A 367 -21.44 -13.18 -18.64
C GLU A 367 -22.46 -13.41 -17.52
N ASP A 368 -22.14 -14.31 -16.59
CA ASP A 368 -22.99 -14.61 -15.43
C ASP A 368 -22.94 -13.53 -14.33
N MET A 369 -22.05 -12.51 -14.42
CA MET A 369 -21.89 -11.50 -13.37
C MET A 369 -23.18 -10.74 -13.05
N GLU A 370 -23.98 -10.40 -14.05
CA GLU A 370 -25.26 -9.68 -13.85
C GLU A 370 -26.26 -10.55 -13.08
N SER A 371 -26.30 -11.87 -13.35
CA SER A 371 -27.13 -12.81 -12.61
C SER A 371 -26.70 -12.99 -11.17
N LEU A 372 -25.40 -12.77 -10.89
CA LEU A 372 -24.79 -12.75 -9.56
C LEU A 372 -24.89 -11.38 -8.86
N HIS A 373 -25.69 -10.46 -9.38
CA HIS A 373 -25.84 -9.08 -8.87
C HIS A 373 -24.53 -8.28 -8.80
N CYS A 374 -23.55 -8.63 -9.64
CA CYS A 374 -22.27 -7.96 -9.74
C CYS A 374 -22.15 -7.21 -11.07
N THR A 375 -22.01 -5.90 -11.05
CA THR A 375 -21.80 -5.10 -12.27
C THR A 375 -20.33 -5.13 -12.69
N PRO A 376 -20.01 -5.51 -13.94
CA PRO A 376 -18.64 -5.48 -14.44
C PRO A 376 -18.05 -4.06 -14.40
N ASN A 377 -16.85 -3.94 -13.86
CA ASN A 377 -16.12 -2.68 -13.78
C ASN A 377 -14.84 -2.72 -14.66
N VAL A 378 -14.08 -1.62 -14.67
CA VAL A 378 -12.83 -1.51 -15.45
C VAL A 378 -11.88 -2.69 -15.19
N VAL A 379 -11.78 -3.15 -13.91
CA VAL A 379 -10.89 -4.26 -13.54
C VAL A 379 -11.39 -5.58 -14.13
N THR A 380 -12.71 -5.78 -14.17
CA THR A 380 -13.34 -6.96 -14.77
C THR A 380 -13.02 -7.07 -16.25
N TYR A 381 -13.30 -6.00 -17.01
CA TYR A 381 -12.97 -5.96 -18.45
C TYR A 381 -11.48 -6.19 -18.70
N ASN A 382 -10.61 -5.53 -17.91
CA ASN A 382 -9.17 -5.71 -18.02
C ASN A 382 -8.74 -7.17 -17.75
N SER A 383 -9.38 -7.85 -16.79
CA SER A 383 -9.08 -9.24 -16.46
C SER A 383 -9.44 -10.19 -17.60
N VAL A 384 -10.61 -9.98 -18.24
CA VAL A 384 -11.07 -10.81 -19.37
C VAL A 384 -10.23 -10.51 -20.63
N ILE A 385 -9.97 -9.24 -20.96
CA ILE A 385 -9.11 -8.85 -22.10
C ILE A 385 -7.72 -9.50 -21.94
N LYS A 386 -7.15 -9.45 -20.74
CA LYS A 386 -5.87 -10.07 -20.44
C LYS A 386 -5.92 -11.59 -20.62
N ALA A 387 -6.99 -12.26 -20.14
CA ALA A 387 -7.19 -13.69 -20.31
C ALA A 387 -7.27 -14.08 -21.78
N LEU A 388 -7.97 -13.30 -22.62
CA LEU A 388 -8.04 -13.52 -24.07
C LEU A 388 -6.62 -13.56 -24.71
N PHE A 389 -5.78 -12.60 -24.36
CA PHE A 389 -4.39 -12.58 -24.89
C PHE A 389 -3.51 -13.69 -24.31
N GLU A 390 -3.64 -14.03 -23.03
CA GLU A 390 -2.87 -15.11 -22.39
C GLU A 390 -3.25 -16.48 -22.98
N CYS A 391 -4.51 -16.70 -23.28
CA CYS A 391 -5.02 -17.92 -23.93
C CYS A 391 -4.84 -17.92 -25.47
N LYS A 392 -4.22 -16.88 -26.04
CA LYS A 392 -4.01 -16.73 -27.49
C LYS A 392 -5.31 -16.78 -28.31
N ALA A 393 -6.42 -16.28 -27.75
CA ALA A 393 -7.67 -16.13 -28.46
C ALA A 393 -7.54 -15.15 -29.63
N PRO A 394 -8.50 -15.18 -30.59
CA PRO A 394 -8.52 -14.23 -31.68
C PRO A 394 -8.53 -12.78 -31.16
N THR A 395 -7.61 -11.97 -31.69
CA THR A 395 -7.50 -10.56 -31.24
C THR A 395 -8.75 -9.71 -31.50
N SER A 396 -9.63 -10.18 -32.42
CA SER A 396 -10.94 -9.58 -32.68
C SER A 396 -11.85 -9.62 -31.46
N GLU A 397 -11.77 -10.67 -30.63
CA GLU A 397 -12.57 -10.80 -29.42
C GLU A 397 -12.15 -9.77 -28.37
N ALA A 398 -10.84 -9.56 -28.20
CA ALA A 398 -10.32 -8.52 -27.30
C ALA A 398 -10.76 -7.12 -27.73
N VAL A 399 -10.76 -6.82 -29.04
CA VAL A 399 -11.27 -5.56 -29.59
C VAL A 399 -12.77 -5.43 -29.35
N SER A 400 -13.54 -6.47 -29.68
CA SER A 400 -14.99 -6.48 -29.45
C SER A 400 -15.35 -6.22 -27.99
N LEU A 401 -14.61 -6.84 -27.06
CA LEU A 401 -14.81 -6.62 -25.63
C LEU A 401 -14.43 -5.20 -25.19
N PHE A 402 -13.39 -4.62 -25.78
CA PHE A 402 -12.99 -3.23 -25.52
C PHE A 402 -14.05 -2.24 -26.01
N GLU A 403 -14.65 -2.47 -27.21
CA GLU A 403 -15.75 -1.65 -27.70
C GLU A 403 -17.04 -1.85 -26.86
N ARG A 404 -17.31 -3.08 -26.41
CA ARG A 404 -18.41 -3.37 -25.46
C ARG A 404 -18.19 -2.63 -24.13
N MET A 405 -16.96 -2.53 -23.63
CA MET A 405 -16.61 -1.75 -22.44
C MET A 405 -17.02 -0.28 -22.62
N LYS A 406 -16.67 0.32 -23.77
CA LYS A 406 -17.01 1.72 -24.09
C LYS A 406 -18.52 1.91 -24.23
N SER A 407 -19.22 1.01 -24.92
CA SER A 407 -20.68 1.09 -25.14
C SER A 407 -21.49 0.94 -23.85
N ASN A 408 -20.97 0.18 -22.87
CA ASN A 408 -21.57 0.04 -21.54
C ASN A 408 -21.24 1.21 -20.60
N GLY A 409 -20.62 2.29 -21.09
CA GLY A 409 -20.29 3.47 -20.31
C GLY A 409 -19.12 3.28 -19.33
N VAL A 410 -18.41 2.16 -19.41
CA VAL A 410 -17.22 1.92 -18.58
C VAL A 410 -16.00 2.57 -19.24
N ILE A 411 -15.50 3.65 -18.65
CA ILE A 411 -14.40 4.43 -19.21
C ILE A 411 -13.08 3.64 -19.11
N PRO A 412 -12.40 3.34 -20.24
CA PRO A 412 -11.10 2.70 -20.23
C PRO A 412 -10.05 3.54 -19.48
N SER A 413 -9.17 2.88 -18.75
CA SER A 413 -8.06 3.50 -18.04
C SER A 413 -6.75 3.39 -18.84
N SER A 414 -5.72 4.17 -18.48
CA SER A 414 -4.35 4.01 -19.01
C SER A 414 -3.87 2.55 -18.92
N PHE A 415 -4.25 1.84 -17.84
CA PHE A 415 -3.92 0.42 -17.67
C PHE A 415 -4.65 -0.48 -18.70
N THR A 416 -5.89 -0.14 -19.09
CA THR A 416 -6.65 -0.85 -20.14
C THR A 416 -5.91 -0.78 -21.48
N TYR A 417 -5.48 0.43 -21.88
CA TYR A 417 -4.67 0.62 -23.09
C TYR A 417 -3.36 -0.15 -23.02
N SER A 418 -2.68 -0.13 -21.88
CA SER A 418 -1.42 -0.87 -21.70
C SER A 418 -1.59 -2.37 -21.89
N ILE A 419 -2.69 -2.98 -21.40
CA ILE A 419 -2.99 -4.40 -21.58
C ILE A 419 -3.23 -4.71 -23.07
N LEU A 420 -4.00 -3.87 -23.78
CA LEU A 420 -4.27 -4.05 -25.19
C LEU A 420 -2.99 -3.93 -26.03
N ILE A 421 -2.20 -2.87 -25.80
CA ILE A 421 -0.91 -2.65 -26.47
C ILE A 421 0.03 -3.85 -26.24
N ASP A 422 0.19 -4.30 -24.98
CA ASP A 422 1.02 -5.47 -24.66
C ASP A 422 0.50 -6.75 -25.34
N GLY A 423 -0.82 -6.95 -25.36
CA GLY A 423 -1.46 -8.06 -26.03
C GLY A 423 -1.24 -8.06 -27.55
N PHE A 424 -1.40 -6.92 -28.21
CA PHE A 424 -1.10 -6.79 -29.64
C PHE A 424 0.39 -6.94 -29.93
N CYS A 425 1.27 -6.46 -29.06
CA CYS A 425 2.70 -6.68 -29.15
C CYS A 425 3.06 -8.18 -29.07
N LYS A 426 2.45 -8.92 -28.15
CA LYS A 426 2.65 -10.39 -28.01
C LYS A 426 2.15 -11.18 -29.21
N THR A 427 1.10 -10.70 -29.87
CA THR A 427 0.54 -11.32 -31.10
C THR A 427 1.18 -10.77 -32.39
N ASN A 428 2.26 -9.98 -32.28
CA ASN A 428 3.00 -9.38 -33.38
C ASN A 428 2.16 -8.47 -34.30
N ARG A 429 1.12 -7.83 -33.74
CA ARG A 429 0.26 -6.88 -34.46
C ARG A 429 0.63 -5.45 -34.08
N VAL A 430 1.85 -5.07 -34.47
CA VAL A 430 2.49 -3.80 -34.05
C VAL A 430 1.69 -2.57 -34.49
N GLU A 431 1.16 -2.56 -35.72
CA GLU A 431 0.41 -1.41 -36.24
C GLU A 431 -0.84 -1.10 -35.42
N LYS A 432 -1.57 -2.15 -34.96
CA LYS A 432 -2.72 -1.95 -34.07
C LYS A 432 -2.32 -1.42 -32.69
N ALA A 433 -1.15 -1.83 -32.19
CA ALA A 433 -0.62 -1.38 -30.92
C ALA A 433 -0.21 0.11 -31.00
N LEU A 434 0.34 0.55 -32.14
CA LEU A 434 0.66 1.97 -32.40
C LEU A 434 -0.59 2.84 -32.46
N LEU A 435 -1.63 2.42 -33.20
CA LEU A 435 -2.91 3.14 -33.26
C LEU A 435 -3.56 3.30 -31.87
N LEU A 436 -3.42 2.30 -30.99
CA LEU A 436 -3.92 2.40 -29.62
C LEU A 436 -3.08 3.34 -28.76
N LEU A 437 -1.79 3.45 -29.03
CA LEU A 437 -0.94 4.43 -28.35
C LEU A 437 -1.35 5.85 -28.74
N GLU A 438 -1.57 6.11 -30.04
CA GLU A 438 -2.08 7.38 -30.55
C GLU A 438 -3.46 7.72 -29.94
N GLU A 439 -4.41 6.76 -29.90
CA GLU A 439 -5.73 6.96 -29.26
C GLU A 439 -5.58 7.28 -27.76
N MET A 440 -4.61 6.68 -27.08
CA MET A 440 -4.33 6.93 -25.68
C MET A 440 -3.84 8.37 -25.46
N ASP A 441 -2.95 8.86 -26.32
CA ASP A 441 -2.40 10.22 -26.25
C ASP A 441 -3.44 11.27 -26.61
N GLU A 442 -4.26 11.04 -27.66
CA GLU A 442 -5.39 11.92 -28.04
C GLU A 442 -6.41 12.10 -26.92
N LYS A 443 -6.62 11.06 -26.09
CA LYS A 443 -7.50 11.12 -24.92
C LYS A 443 -6.86 11.78 -23.71
N GLY A 444 -5.61 12.23 -23.80
CA GLY A 444 -4.88 12.94 -22.76
C GLY A 444 -4.45 12.05 -21.59
N PHE A 445 -4.32 10.74 -21.79
CA PHE A 445 -3.71 9.87 -20.79
C PHE A 445 -2.21 10.12 -20.71
N PRO A 446 -1.62 10.13 -19.48
CA PRO A 446 -0.18 10.29 -19.36
C PRO A 446 0.56 9.11 -20.00
N PRO A 447 1.73 9.34 -20.63
CA PRO A 447 2.53 8.28 -21.21
C PRO A 447 2.76 7.14 -20.24
N CYS A 448 2.46 5.91 -20.66
CA CYS A 448 2.63 4.71 -19.85
C CYS A 448 3.94 3.99 -20.19
N PRO A 449 4.99 4.04 -19.35
CA PRO A 449 6.28 3.39 -19.64
C PRO A 449 6.17 1.90 -19.96
N ALA A 450 5.15 1.22 -19.45
CA ALA A 450 4.92 -0.21 -19.73
C ALA A 450 4.48 -0.44 -21.19
N ALA A 451 3.60 0.41 -21.73
CA ALA A 451 3.14 0.35 -23.13
C ALA A 451 4.29 0.61 -24.09
N TYR A 452 5.04 1.69 -23.86
CA TYR A 452 6.24 2.01 -24.66
C TYR A 452 7.28 0.89 -24.58
N CYS A 453 7.53 0.32 -23.39
CA CYS A 453 8.45 -0.80 -23.23
C CYS A 453 8.05 -2.04 -24.06
N SER A 454 6.75 -2.37 -24.10
CA SER A 454 6.25 -3.50 -24.90
C SER A 454 6.37 -3.23 -26.40
N LEU A 455 6.06 -2.01 -26.87
CA LEU A 455 6.21 -1.60 -28.27
C LEU A 455 7.67 -1.58 -28.70
N ILE A 456 8.54 -0.92 -27.96
CA ILE A 456 9.98 -0.85 -28.24
C ILE A 456 10.59 -2.27 -28.29
N ASN A 457 10.22 -3.14 -27.33
CA ASN A 457 10.70 -4.52 -27.34
C ASN A 457 10.22 -5.31 -28.56
N THR A 458 8.99 -5.07 -29.01
CA THR A 458 8.43 -5.76 -30.18
C THR A 458 9.03 -5.25 -31.48
N LEU A 459 9.16 -3.93 -31.64
CA LEU A 459 9.85 -3.30 -32.77
C LEU A 459 11.32 -3.75 -32.86
N GLY A 460 12.01 -3.82 -31.70
CA GLY A 460 13.39 -4.30 -31.66
C GLY A 460 13.52 -5.78 -32.02
N LYS A 461 12.55 -6.65 -31.67
CA LYS A 461 12.50 -8.04 -32.14
C LYS A 461 12.23 -8.13 -33.64
N ALA A 462 11.40 -7.25 -34.17
CA ALA A 462 11.11 -7.12 -35.60
C ALA A 462 12.23 -6.43 -36.39
N LYS A 463 13.36 -6.07 -35.75
CA LYS A 463 14.50 -5.33 -36.32
C LYS A 463 14.16 -3.92 -36.85
N ARG A 464 13.02 -3.34 -36.41
CA ARG A 464 12.60 -1.97 -36.75
C ARG A 464 13.20 -0.99 -35.74
N TYR A 465 14.53 -0.86 -35.72
CA TYR A 465 15.25 -0.14 -34.68
C TYR A 465 15.03 1.38 -34.70
N GLU A 466 14.84 1.98 -35.89
CA GLU A 466 14.58 3.42 -36.02
C GLU A 466 13.23 3.77 -35.37
N ALA A 467 12.17 3.06 -35.70
CA ALA A 467 10.85 3.27 -35.07
C ALA A 467 10.88 3.05 -33.55
N ALA A 468 11.68 2.07 -33.07
CA ALA A 468 11.87 1.87 -31.63
C ALA A 468 12.59 3.05 -30.97
N ASN A 469 13.55 3.68 -31.70
CA ASN A 469 14.26 4.85 -31.20
C ASN A 469 13.38 6.10 -31.20
N GLU A 470 12.56 6.30 -32.22
CA GLU A 470 11.57 7.41 -32.27
C GLU A 470 10.63 7.36 -31.05
N LEU A 471 10.02 6.21 -30.77
CA LEU A 471 9.17 6.03 -29.59
C LEU A 471 9.93 6.25 -28.27
N PHE A 472 11.19 5.89 -28.22
CA PHE A 472 12.02 6.11 -27.04
C PHE A 472 12.29 7.60 -26.81
N GLN A 473 12.59 8.39 -27.88
CA GLN A 473 12.79 9.82 -27.79
C GLN A 473 11.49 10.55 -27.40
N GLU A 474 10.36 10.17 -28.00
CA GLU A 474 9.04 10.69 -27.65
C GLU A 474 8.72 10.50 -26.15
N LEU A 475 9.00 9.30 -25.60
CA LEU A 475 8.82 9.03 -24.17
C LEU A 475 9.74 9.91 -23.31
N LYS A 476 10.98 10.16 -23.75
CA LYS A 476 11.92 11.04 -23.02
C LYS A 476 11.41 12.48 -22.94
N GLU A 477 10.89 12.99 -24.05
CA GLU A 477 10.35 14.36 -24.13
C GLU A 477 9.11 14.54 -23.25
N ASN A 478 8.23 13.54 -23.22
CA ASN A 478 6.95 13.62 -22.53
C ASN A 478 7.04 13.30 -21.03
N CYS A 479 7.98 12.46 -20.57
CA CYS A 479 8.03 11.94 -19.20
C CYS A 479 9.11 12.53 -18.30
N GLY A 480 10.07 13.32 -18.81
CA GLY A 480 11.14 13.97 -18.03
C GLY A 480 12.06 13.04 -17.22
N SER A 481 11.62 11.84 -16.85
CA SER A 481 12.40 10.76 -16.27
C SER A 481 11.93 9.44 -16.84
N SER A 482 12.65 8.93 -17.81
CA SER A 482 12.36 7.63 -18.42
C SER A 482 12.55 6.51 -17.41
N SER A 483 11.64 5.56 -17.39
CA SER A 483 11.76 4.36 -16.55
C SER A 483 13.05 3.60 -16.89
N ALA A 484 13.84 3.25 -15.87
CA ALA A 484 15.05 2.42 -16.00
C ALA A 484 14.84 1.18 -16.90
N ARG A 485 13.64 0.61 -16.88
CA ARG A 485 13.26 -0.54 -17.70
C ARG A 485 13.23 -0.25 -19.20
N VAL A 486 12.84 0.96 -19.62
CA VAL A 486 12.82 1.34 -21.04
C VAL A 486 14.25 1.50 -21.55
N TYR A 487 15.13 2.15 -20.78
CA TYR A 487 16.56 2.21 -21.09
C TYR A 487 17.16 0.80 -21.26
N ALA A 488 16.88 -0.10 -20.32
CA ALA A 488 17.38 -1.47 -20.38
C ALA A 488 16.95 -2.24 -21.64
N VAL A 489 15.71 -2.03 -22.10
CA VAL A 489 15.19 -2.62 -23.33
C VAL A 489 15.87 -2.04 -24.57
N MET A 490 16.08 -0.72 -24.63
CA MET A 490 16.80 -0.06 -25.74
C MET A 490 18.26 -0.51 -25.80
N ILE A 491 18.97 -0.52 -24.66
CA ILE A 491 20.35 -1.02 -24.55
C ILE A 491 20.44 -2.45 -25.11
N LYS A 492 19.49 -3.33 -24.74
CA LYS A 492 19.42 -4.70 -25.26
C LYS A 492 19.29 -4.75 -26.79
N HIS A 493 18.42 -3.91 -27.35
CA HIS A 493 18.19 -3.93 -28.80
C HIS A 493 19.34 -3.31 -29.57
N PHE A 494 19.93 -2.22 -29.13
CA PHE A 494 21.15 -1.66 -29.72
C PHE A 494 22.32 -2.62 -29.64
N GLY A 495 22.51 -3.30 -28.48
CA GLY A 495 23.51 -4.37 -28.37
C GLY A 495 23.22 -5.58 -29.29
N LYS A 496 21.95 -5.86 -29.64
CA LYS A 496 21.61 -6.94 -30.60
C LYS A 496 21.86 -6.56 -32.05
N CYS A 497 21.67 -5.32 -32.43
CA CYS A 497 21.86 -4.85 -33.81
C CYS A 497 23.29 -4.38 -34.11
N GLY A 498 24.21 -4.51 -33.14
CA GLY A 498 25.62 -4.13 -33.33
C GLY A 498 25.91 -2.64 -33.11
N ARG A 499 24.91 -1.82 -32.73
CA ARG A 499 25.07 -0.40 -32.37
C ARG A 499 25.55 -0.27 -30.92
N LEU A 500 26.75 -0.77 -30.66
CA LEU A 500 27.27 -0.89 -29.30
C LEU A 500 27.61 0.46 -28.67
N THR A 501 28.08 1.42 -29.47
CA THR A 501 28.33 2.81 -29.05
C THR A 501 27.09 3.42 -28.46
N ASP A 502 25.96 3.33 -29.18
CA ASP A 502 24.67 3.87 -28.73
C ASP A 502 24.18 3.18 -27.45
N ALA A 503 24.42 1.87 -27.33
CA ALA A 503 24.07 1.13 -26.11
C ALA A 503 24.87 1.60 -24.89
N VAL A 504 26.17 1.88 -25.06
CA VAL A 504 27.05 2.43 -24.00
C VAL A 504 26.65 3.85 -23.63
N ASP A 505 26.34 4.69 -24.63
CA ASP A 505 25.90 6.07 -24.42
C ASP A 505 24.60 6.14 -23.63
N LEU A 506 23.62 5.30 -23.97
CA LEU A 506 22.36 5.19 -23.22
C LEU A 506 22.58 4.69 -21.79
N PHE A 507 23.50 3.78 -21.59
CA PHE A 507 23.85 3.28 -20.25
C PHE A 507 24.47 4.39 -19.39
N ASN A 508 25.33 5.21 -19.96
CA ASN A 508 25.95 6.34 -19.29
C ASN A 508 24.93 7.47 -19.03
N GLU A 509 24.05 7.75 -20.00
CA GLU A 509 22.96 8.71 -19.84
C GLU A 509 22.02 8.29 -18.69
N MET A 510 21.62 7.02 -18.64
CA MET A 510 20.80 6.46 -17.54
C MET A 510 21.42 6.72 -16.18
N LYS A 511 22.75 6.50 -16.04
CA LYS A 511 23.48 6.79 -14.81
C LYS A 511 23.51 8.28 -14.48
N GLY A 512 23.73 9.13 -15.50
CA GLY A 512 23.77 10.59 -15.34
C GLY A 512 22.43 11.18 -14.88
N LEU A 513 21.31 10.55 -15.23
CA LEU A 513 19.97 10.89 -14.77
C LEU A 513 19.63 10.37 -13.36
N GLY A 514 20.59 9.72 -12.67
CA GLY A 514 20.37 9.15 -11.34
C GLY A 514 19.56 7.84 -11.34
N CYS A 515 19.27 7.28 -12.50
CA CYS A 515 18.63 5.97 -12.61
C CYS A 515 19.67 4.86 -12.41
N SER A 516 19.63 4.13 -11.28
CA SER A 516 20.55 3.03 -11.03
C SER A 516 20.26 1.85 -11.97
N PRO A 517 21.28 1.37 -12.75
CA PRO A 517 21.14 0.17 -13.57
C PRO A 517 20.90 -1.07 -12.72
N ASP A 518 19.94 -1.90 -13.10
CA ASP A 518 19.66 -3.19 -12.49
C ASP A 518 20.44 -4.34 -13.16
N VAL A 519 20.33 -5.55 -12.58
CA VAL A 519 20.97 -6.76 -13.12
C VAL A 519 20.63 -6.96 -14.60
N TYR A 520 19.37 -6.71 -14.99
CA TYR A 520 18.93 -6.88 -16.36
C TYR A 520 19.62 -5.90 -17.32
N THR A 521 19.81 -4.65 -16.92
CA THR A 521 20.49 -3.61 -17.70
C THR A 521 21.96 -3.97 -17.92
N TYR A 522 22.67 -4.37 -16.84
CA TYR A 522 24.05 -4.82 -16.95
C TYR A 522 24.19 -6.03 -17.86
N ASN A 523 23.32 -7.04 -17.70
CA ASN A 523 23.31 -8.25 -18.53
C ASN A 523 23.03 -7.94 -20.02
N ALA A 524 22.13 -6.97 -20.29
CA ALA A 524 21.83 -6.52 -21.65
C ALA A 524 23.05 -5.91 -22.32
N LEU A 525 23.78 -5.02 -21.63
CA LEU A 525 24.99 -4.37 -22.15
C LEU A 525 26.13 -5.37 -22.32
N MET A 526 26.44 -6.18 -21.30
CA MET A 526 27.46 -7.22 -21.37
C MET A 526 27.22 -8.20 -22.52
N SER A 527 25.96 -8.62 -22.72
CA SER A 527 25.57 -9.48 -23.84
C SER A 527 25.78 -8.82 -25.22
N GLY A 528 25.61 -7.50 -25.31
CA GLY A 528 25.94 -6.71 -26.50
C GLY A 528 27.46 -6.67 -26.75
N MET A 529 28.25 -6.38 -25.71
CA MET A 529 29.71 -6.33 -25.75
C MET A 529 30.31 -7.68 -26.16
N VAL A 530 29.85 -8.77 -25.55
CA VAL A 530 30.30 -10.14 -25.91
C VAL A 530 29.99 -10.46 -27.37
N ARG A 531 28.85 -10.07 -27.91
CA ARG A 531 28.53 -10.24 -29.33
C ARG A 531 29.42 -9.39 -30.24
N GLY A 532 29.77 -8.19 -29.80
CA GLY A 532 30.68 -7.28 -30.48
C GLY A 532 32.17 -7.66 -30.35
N GLY A 533 32.51 -8.75 -29.66
CA GLY A 533 33.89 -9.19 -29.43
C GLY A 533 34.63 -8.45 -28.30
N MET A 534 33.99 -7.55 -27.59
CA MET A 534 34.58 -6.77 -26.50
C MET A 534 34.41 -7.50 -25.16
N ILE A 535 35.11 -8.60 -24.99
CA ILE A 535 34.90 -9.52 -23.87
C ILE A 535 35.59 -9.03 -22.59
N ASP A 536 36.76 -8.43 -22.72
CA ASP A 536 37.52 -7.92 -21.59
C ASP A 536 36.80 -6.72 -20.97
N GLU A 537 36.17 -5.86 -21.79
CA GLU A 537 35.33 -4.78 -21.35
C GLU A 537 34.04 -5.28 -20.67
N ALA A 538 33.41 -6.32 -21.23
CA ALA A 538 32.26 -6.96 -20.60
C ALA A 538 32.63 -7.56 -19.23
N HIS A 539 33.80 -8.22 -19.11
CA HIS A 539 34.28 -8.72 -17.83
C HIS A 539 34.62 -7.60 -16.82
N SER A 540 35.17 -6.50 -17.30
CA SER A 540 35.37 -5.29 -16.47
C SER A 540 34.04 -4.71 -15.97
N LEU A 541 33.02 -4.71 -16.84
CA LEU A 541 31.66 -4.25 -16.48
C LEU A 541 31.01 -5.15 -15.40
N LEU A 542 31.26 -6.46 -15.42
CA LEU A 542 30.81 -7.38 -14.36
C LEU A 542 31.41 -7.00 -13.00
N ARG A 543 32.71 -6.65 -12.95
CA ARG A 543 33.36 -6.19 -11.72
C ARG A 543 32.81 -4.83 -11.26
N THR A 544 32.52 -3.93 -12.20
CA THR A 544 31.90 -2.63 -11.91
C THR A 544 30.50 -2.81 -11.33
N MET A 545 29.75 -3.79 -11.79
CA MET A 545 28.42 -4.16 -11.27
C MET A 545 28.52 -4.56 -9.79
N GLU A 546 29.49 -5.43 -9.44
CA GLU A 546 29.76 -5.83 -8.05
C GLU A 546 30.13 -4.61 -7.18
N GLY A 547 31.00 -3.73 -7.66
CA GLY A 547 31.45 -2.52 -6.96
C GLY A 547 30.34 -1.51 -6.71
N ASN A 548 29.31 -1.47 -7.55
CA ASN A 548 28.14 -0.59 -7.40
C ASN A 548 27.02 -1.21 -6.52
N GLY A 549 27.29 -2.33 -5.85
CA GLY A 549 26.33 -3.00 -4.97
C GLY A 549 25.23 -3.80 -5.69
N CYS A 550 25.33 -3.96 -7.01
CA CYS A 550 24.43 -4.78 -7.79
C CYS A 550 25.00 -6.20 -7.90
N VAL A 551 24.41 -7.15 -7.17
CA VAL A 551 24.93 -8.54 -7.12
C VAL A 551 24.68 -9.26 -8.44
N PRO A 552 25.75 -9.75 -9.14
CA PRO A 552 25.59 -10.51 -10.38
C PRO A 552 24.84 -11.82 -10.14
N ASP A 553 23.97 -12.17 -11.07
CA ASP A 553 23.26 -13.44 -11.09
C ASP A 553 24.02 -14.52 -11.92
N LEU A 554 23.50 -15.74 -11.92
CA LEU A 554 24.07 -16.83 -12.72
C LEU A 554 24.12 -16.47 -14.22
N ASN A 555 23.10 -15.75 -14.72
CA ASN A 555 23.05 -15.33 -16.11
C ASN A 555 24.15 -14.31 -16.44
N SER A 556 24.48 -13.37 -15.50
CA SER A 556 25.60 -12.43 -15.65
C SER A 556 26.92 -13.17 -15.91
N HIS A 557 27.19 -14.21 -15.12
CA HIS A 557 28.39 -15.04 -15.24
C HIS A 557 28.37 -15.89 -16.52
N ASN A 558 27.22 -16.47 -16.88
CA ASN A 558 27.08 -17.26 -18.11
C ASN A 558 27.28 -16.42 -19.38
N ILE A 559 26.93 -15.13 -19.38
CA ILE A 559 27.20 -14.21 -20.49
C ILE A 559 28.72 -14.07 -20.71
N ILE A 560 29.49 -13.84 -19.65
CA ILE A 560 30.96 -13.73 -19.74
C ILE A 560 31.59 -15.06 -20.09
N LEU A 561 31.12 -16.17 -19.49
CA LEU A 561 31.56 -17.53 -19.79
C LEU A 561 31.40 -17.87 -21.28
N ASN A 562 30.22 -17.52 -21.85
CA ASN A 562 29.95 -17.66 -23.27
C ASN A 562 30.90 -16.78 -24.12
N GLY A 563 31.24 -15.59 -23.65
CA GLY A 563 32.21 -14.71 -24.29
C GLY A 563 33.57 -15.37 -24.40
N PHE A 564 34.12 -15.87 -23.31
CA PHE A 564 35.40 -16.59 -23.30
C PHE A 564 35.37 -17.86 -24.14
N ALA A 565 34.26 -18.61 -24.10
CA ALA A 565 34.11 -19.82 -24.92
C ALA A 565 34.14 -19.53 -26.43
N ARG A 566 33.50 -18.45 -26.87
CA ARG A 566 33.42 -18.05 -28.28
C ARG A 566 34.76 -17.53 -28.85
N THR A 567 35.63 -16.97 -28.03
CA THR A 567 36.96 -16.48 -28.46
C THR A 567 38.04 -17.56 -28.43
N GLY A 568 37.67 -18.80 -28.13
CA GLY A 568 38.62 -19.90 -28.08
C GLY A 568 39.58 -19.85 -26.88
N GLY A 569 39.12 -19.23 -25.79
CA GLY A 569 39.88 -19.13 -24.53
C GLY A 569 39.45 -20.19 -23.49
N PRO A 570 39.78 -21.50 -23.70
CA PRO A 570 39.34 -22.59 -22.83
C PRO A 570 39.85 -22.45 -21.40
N GLN A 571 41.09 -21.95 -21.22
CA GLN A 571 41.65 -21.69 -19.89
C GLN A 571 40.86 -20.62 -19.13
N ARG A 572 40.54 -19.48 -19.78
CA ARG A 572 39.72 -18.41 -19.17
C ARG A 572 38.28 -18.87 -18.84
N ALA A 573 37.70 -19.73 -19.71
CA ALA A 573 36.38 -20.30 -19.46
C ALA A 573 36.41 -21.24 -18.24
N MET A 574 37.43 -22.07 -18.11
CA MET A 574 37.63 -22.95 -16.95
C MET A 574 37.90 -22.18 -15.66
N GLU A 575 38.73 -21.14 -15.71
CA GLU A 575 38.98 -20.24 -14.56
C GLU A 575 37.68 -19.58 -14.08
N MET A 576 36.87 -19.10 -15.01
CA MET A 576 35.57 -18.46 -14.69
C MET A 576 34.61 -19.49 -14.07
N LEU A 577 34.49 -20.69 -14.62
CA LEU A 577 33.66 -21.76 -14.06
C LEU A 577 34.14 -22.14 -12.64
N THR A 578 35.46 -22.21 -12.42
CA THR A 578 36.03 -22.47 -11.10
C THR A 578 35.72 -21.35 -10.10
N LYS A 579 35.80 -20.09 -10.54
CA LYS A 579 35.40 -18.93 -9.72
C LYS A 579 33.92 -19.01 -9.31
N MET A 580 33.04 -19.37 -10.25
CA MET A 580 31.61 -19.57 -9.97
C MET A 580 31.35 -20.67 -8.93
N LYS A 581 32.08 -21.79 -9.02
CA LYS A 581 32.03 -22.89 -8.03
C LYS A 581 32.47 -22.44 -6.64
N ASN A 582 33.61 -21.75 -6.58
CA ASN A 582 34.17 -21.25 -5.32
C ASN A 582 33.24 -20.24 -4.63
N SER A 583 32.44 -19.50 -5.39
CA SER A 583 31.41 -18.58 -4.89
C SER A 583 30.12 -19.29 -4.43
N LYS A 584 30.11 -20.64 -4.39
CA LYS A 584 28.95 -21.47 -4.03
C LYS A 584 27.70 -21.21 -4.89
N MET A 585 27.87 -20.73 -6.11
CA MET A 585 26.78 -20.60 -7.05
C MET A 585 26.28 -21.97 -7.49
N LYS A 586 24.96 -22.15 -7.56
CA LYS A 586 24.37 -23.35 -8.19
C LYS A 586 24.49 -23.18 -9.69
N LEU A 587 25.47 -23.90 -10.29
CA LEU A 587 25.63 -23.96 -11.74
C LEU A 587 24.43 -24.64 -12.39
N ASP A 588 24.12 -24.26 -13.63
CA ASP A 588 23.10 -24.88 -14.46
C ASP A 588 23.73 -25.69 -15.62
N ALA A 589 22.90 -26.44 -16.34
CA ALA A 589 23.33 -27.20 -17.50
C ALA A 589 23.97 -26.30 -18.59
N VAL A 590 23.52 -25.04 -18.70
CA VAL A 590 24.06 -24.07 -19.67
C VAL A 590 25.51 -23.73 -19.35
N SER A 591 25.85 -23.52 -18.07
CA SER A 591 27.22 -23.25 -17.63
C SER A 591 28.16 -24.38 -18.03
N TYR A 592 27.76 -25.65 -17.74
CA TYR A 592 28.55 -26.83 -18.10
C TYR A 592 28.68 -27.02 -19.61
N ASN A 593 27.56 -26.95 -20.36
CA ASN A 593 27.54 -27.13 -21.80
C ASN A 593 28.37 -26.09 -22.56
N THR A 594 28.37 -24.83 -22.09
CA THR A 594 29.17 -23.76 -22.68
C THR A 594 30.65 -24.05 -22.59
N VAL A 595 31.13 -24.52 -21.42
CA VAL A 595 32.55 -24.84 -21.24
C VAL A 595 32.92 -26.16 -21.94
N LEU A 596 32.04 -27.15 -21.88
CA LEU A 596 32.24 -28.43 -22.62
C LEU A 596 32.40 -28.18 -24.11
N GLY A 597 31.54 -27.37 -24.74
CA GLY A 597 31.66 -27.00 -26.13
C GLY A 597 33.02 -26.32 -26.43
N CYS A 598 33.43 -25.38 -25.59
CA CYS A 598 34.70 -24.69 -25.74
C CYS A 598 35.90 -25.64 -25.64
N LEU A 599 35.94 -26.54 -24.66
CA LEU A 599 36.99 -27.52 -24.47
C LEU A 599 37.04 -28.52 -25.65
N SER A 600 35.88 -28.97 -26.14
CA SER A 600 35.78 -29.87 -27.30
C SER A 600 36.32 -29.22 -28.58
N HIS A 601 35.95 -27.97 -28.84
CA HIS A 601 36.48 -27.20 -29.98
C HIS A 601 38.00 -26.96 -29.90
N ALA A 602 38.53 -26.77 -28.69
CA ALA A 602 39.96 -26.58 -28.45
C ALA A 602 40.77 -27.87 -28.40
N GLY A 603 40.15 -29.04 -28.52
CA GLY A 603 40.81 -30.33 -28.46
C GLY A 603 41.27 -30.76 -27.05
N MET A 604 40.75 -30.13 -25.99
CA MET A 604 41.07 -30.44 -24.58
C MET A 604 40.15 -31.53 -24.04
N PHE A 605 40.29 -32.73 -24.56
CA PHE A 605 39.34 -33.83 -24.33
C PHE A 605 39.40 -34.43 -22.92
N GLU A 606 40.57 -34.39 -22.26
CA GLU A 606 40.70 -34.88 -20.88
C GLU A 606 39.94 -34.00 -19.90
N GLU A 607 40.05 -32.69 -20.04
CA GLU A 607 39.36 -31.72 -19.24
C GLU A 607 37.85 -31.77 -19.50
N ALA A 608 37.43 -31.93 -20.75
CA ALA A 608 36.04 -32.11 -21.11
C ALA A 608 35.45 -33.38 -20.47
N ALA A 609 36.17 -34.50 -20.48
CA ALA A 609 35.71 -35.73 -19.83
C ALA A 609 35.59 -35.59 -18.30
N LYS A 610 36.53 -34.88 -17.67
CA LYS A 610 36.44 -34.58 -16.22
C LYS A 610 35.22 -33.73 -15.92
N LEU A 611 34.95 -32.69 -16.71
CA LEU A 611 33.83 -31.80 -16.54
C LEU A 611 32.47 -32.51 -16.75
N MET A 612 32.39 -33.43 -17.70
CA MET A 612 31.21 -34.27 -17.92
C MET A 612 30.89 -35.16 -16.71
N LYS A 613 31.93 -35.84 -16.16
CA LYS A 613 31.73 -36.63 -14.94
C LYS A 613 31.21 -35.78 -13.78
N GLU A 614 31.74 -34.57 -13.63
CA GLU A 614 31.30 -33.66 -12.61
C GLU A 614 29.85 -33.20 -12.83
N MET A 615 29.46 -32.87 -14.07
CA MET A 615 28.09 -32.51 -14.43
C MET A 615 27.10 -33.63 -14.04
N HIS A 616 27.46 -34.89 -14.32
CA HIS A 616 26.64 -36.04 -13.95
C HIS A 616 26.54 -36.25 -12.43
N LEU A 617 27.66 -36.11 -11.70
CA LEU A 617 27.71 -36.22 -10.25
C LEU A 617 26.86 -35.15 -9.55
N ASN A 618 26.68 -33.98 -10.18
CA ASN A 618 25.82 -32.90 -9.69
C ASN A 618 24.35 -33.08 -10.11
N GLY A 619 23.97 -34.23 -10.69
CA GLY A 619 22.58 -34.58 -10.97
C GLY A 619 22.04 -34.01 -12.28
N PHE A 620 22.89 -33.54 -13.19
CA PHE A 620 22.47 -33.09 -14.52
C PHE A 620 22.49 -34.21 -15.51
N GLU A 621 21.39 -34.40 -16.22
CA GLU A 621 21.31 -35.31 -17.35
C GLU A 621 21.97 -34.69 -18.60
N TYR A 622 22.56 -35.52 -19.45
CA TYR A 622 23.14 -35.08 -20.72
C TYR A 622 22.02 -34.77 -21.72
N ASP A 623 21.95 -33.53 -22.14
CA ASP A 623 21.00 -33.09 -23.15
C ASP A 623 21.59 -33.20 -24.59
N ARG A 624 20.80 -32.83 -25.60
CA ARG A 624 21.20 -32.84 -26.98
C ARG A 624 22.44 -32.00 -27.24
N VAL A 625 22.62 -30.89 -26.51
CA VAL A 625 23.78 -30.00 -26.67
C VAL A 625 25.05 -30.68 -26.13
N THR A 626 24.94 -31.33 -24.96
CA THR A 626 26.03 -32.13 -24.37
C THR A 626 26.48 -33.21 -25.33
N TYR A 627 25.53 -33.99 -25.90
CA TYR A 627 25.85 -35.04 -26.87
C TYR A 627 26.49 -34.48 -28.15
N SER A 628 26.04 -33.36 -28.69
CA SER A 628 26.65 -32.73 -29.86
C SER A 628 28.11 -32.35 -29.60
N SER A 629 28.42 -31.76 -28.43
CA SER A 629 29.79 -31.41 -28.03
C SER A 629 30.67 -32.63 -27.88
N ILE A 630 30.12 -33.75 -27.41
CA ILE A 630 30.82 -35.04 -27.29
C ILE A 630 31.13 -35.63 -28.68
N LEU A 631 30.14 -35.68 -29.57
CA LEU A 631 30.32 -36.23 -30.93
C LEU A 631 31.34 -35.43 -31.74
N GLU A 632 31.34 -34.11 -31.59
CA GLU A 632 32.31 -33.24 -32.22
C GLU A 632 33.73 -33.47 -31.67
N ALA A 633 33.87 -33.70 -30.36
CA ALA A 633 35.13 -34.08 -29.74
C ALA A 633 35.65 -35.45 -30.26
N VAL A 634 34.76 -36.44 -30.35
CA VAL A 634 35.11 -37.80 -30.87
C VAL A 634 35.49 -37.74 -32.34
N GLY A 635 34.76 -37.01 -33.19
CA GLY A 635 35.07 -36.85 -34.60
C GLY A 635 36.47 -36.26 -34.85
N LYS A 636 36.87 -35.26 -34.07
CA LYS A 636 38.21 -34.66 -34.13
C LYS A 636 39.31 -35.61 -33.65
N ILE A 637 39.03 -36.50 -32.70
CA ILE A 637 39.98 -37.55 -32.29
C ILE A 637 40.26 -38.52 -33.45
N ASP A 638 39.20 -38.88 -34.17
CA ASP A 638 39.38 -39.81 -35.34
C ASP A 638 40.11 -39.12 -36.48
N GLU A 639 39.91 -37.84 -36.77
CA GLU A 639 40.69 -37.06 -37.73
C GLU A 639 42.17 -36.96 -37.33
N VAL A 640 42.46 -36.68 -36.05
CA VAL A 640 43.84 -36.63 -35.56
C VAL A 640 44.52 -38.03 -35.67
N ARG A 641 43.79 -39.11 -35.37
CA ARG A 641 44.30 -40.46 -35.51
C ARG A 641 44.53 -40.83 -36.97
N ALA A 642 43.65 -40.39 -37.87
CA ALA A 642 43.82 -40.64 -39.31
C ALA A 642 45.02 -39.89 -39.90
N HIS A 643 45.45 -38.78 -39.35
CA HIS A 643 46.63 -38.01 -39.75
C HIS A 643 47.93 -38.46 -39.05
N THR A 644 47.86 -39.30 -38.01
CA THR A 644 49.03 -39.79 -37.25
C THR A 644 49.38 -41.26 -37.51
N THR A 645 48.64 -41.94 -38.35
CA THR A 645 49.04 -43.28 -38.85
C THR A 645 49.92 -43.12 -40.11
N PRO A 646 51.18 -43.54 -40.07
CA PRO A 646 52.12 -43.42 -41.21
C PRO A 646 51.74 -44.28 -42.42
#